data_97542c113a23f3e80094f512e2f7f68a
#
_entry.id   97542c113a23f3e80094f512e2f7f68a
#
_cell.length_a   1.000
_cell.length_b   1.000
_cell.length_c   1.000
_cell.angle_alpha   90.00
_cell.angle_beta   90.00
_cell.angle_gamma   90.00
#
_symmetry.space_group_name_H-M   'P 1'
#
loop_
_entity.id
_entity.type
_entity.pdbx_description
1 polymer ?
#
loop_
_entity_poly.entity_id
_entity_poly.type
_entity_poly.pdbx_seq_one_letter_code
_entity_poly.pdbx_strand_id
1 'polypeptide(L)'
;MKKMKLVMVGNGMAGVRTLEELLKLAPNMYDITVFGAEPYPNYNRIMLSPVLAGEQGIQDIILNDLDWYAQHNITLHLGKKVARIDRLKKIVYAEDGTMAEYDRLLLATGSTPFMLPVPGKELDGVIGYRDIHDTNAMIAAAEKYRHAVVIGGGLLGLEAANGLAIRGMDVTVVHLMPWLMERQLDKDSAGMLQASLEAKGLKFLLEKQTQELLPAEKIPPSPPFAKGGTTEVAGAHIPTLIKRGARGDLRVGAIRFKDETEIPADLVVMAVGIRPNTALAESAGIYCNRGIVVNDTMQTYDPSIYAVGECVSHRGTAYGLVAPLFDMGKVCANHLARMGIARYQGSVTSTKLKVTGIDLFSAGDFTGNEKTEEIVLHDAAGGVYKKLVLQDNKLVGAVMYGDTKDGSWYFQMIREEKNVAEIRDNLLFGQSHQGNTGYQGQSSAASMPDEMEVCGCNGVCKGTIVKAIKEQGLFTLDEVRKHTKASASCGSCTGLCEQILASTVGGAYSPQLNATKPMCGCTELTHEEVRKAISKETLLSIPQAMQFLNWNTPNGCASCRPALNYYVLCAHPRVARDDPQSRFINERAHGNIQKDGTFSVIPRMWGGTTSAAQLRRIADVADKYNISAIKVTGGQRIDLFGIKKEDLPKVWGDLDMPSGHAYAKALRTVKTCVGSEWCRFGVQDSTQMGVALEEALWKMYAPHKVKIAVSGCPRNCAESGIKDVGIIGVESGWEIYVAGNGGIKTEVAQFLVKVKTHAEVMEYSAAFLQLYREEARYLDRTVHYVERVGLDYVKQRVVEDAANRKELYGRLLFALQEEKDPWAKENINLREFEALAI
;
A
#
# COMPACT_ATOMS: atom_id res chain seq x y z
N MET A 1 -17.21 -6.00 -40.72
CA MET A 1 -18.58 -6.17 -40.14
C MET A 1 -18.97 -4.89 -39.44
N LYS A 2 -20.24 -4.48 -39.48
CA LYS A 2 -20.73 -3.33 -38.71
C LYS A 2 -20.66 -3.69 -37.23
N LYS A 3 -20.03 -2.83 -36.41
CA LYS A 3 -19.99 -3.02 -34.96
C LYS A 3 -21.39 -2.96 -34.36
N MET A 4 -21.65 -3.73 -33.31
CA MET A 4 -22.90 -3.63 -32.55
C MET A 4 -22.83 -2.41 -31.61
N LYS A 5 -23.97 -1.80 -31.34
CA LYS A 5 -24.05 -0.67 -30.40
C LYS A 5 -24.29 -1.18 -28.99
N LEU A 6 -23.34 -0.88 -28.08
CA LEU A 6 -23.48 -1.12 -26.62
C LEU A 6 -23.66 0.21 -25.91
N VAL A 7 -24.80 0.38 -25.28
CA VAL A 7 -25.03 1.54 -24.40
C VAL A 7 -24.93 1.09 -22.94
N MET A 8 -24.16 1.82 -22.14
CA MET A 8 -24.07 1.64 -20.69
C MET A 8 -24.66 2.83 -19.96
N VAL A 9 -25.55 2.56 -19.00
CA VAL A 9 -26.15 3.57 -18.12
C VAL A 9 -25.57 3.43 -16.72
N GLY A 10 -24.81 4.43 -16.33
CA GLY A 10 -24.02 4.48 -15.09
C GLY A 10 -22.54 4.33 -15.37
N ASN A 11 -21.74 5.31 -14.92
CA ASN A 11 -20.28 5.33 -15.10
C ASN A 11 -19.53 4.96 -13.81
N GLY A 12 -20.12 4.08 -13.00
CA GLY A 12 -19.53 3.61 -11.74
C GLY A 12 -18.58 2.43 -11.91
N MET A 13 -17.97 1.99 -10.81
CA MET A 13 -16.92 0.95 -10.77
C MET A 13 -17.33 -0.36 -11.44
N ALA A 14 -18.55 -0.86 -11.19
CA ALA A 14 -19.01 -2.14 -11.74
C ALA A 14 -19.21 -2.09 -13.27
N GLY A 15 -19.82 -1.01 -13.78
CA GLY A 15 -20.06 -0.81 -15.21
C GLY A 15 -18.76 -0.70 -15.97
N VAL A 16 -17.85 0.18 -15.54
CA VAL A 16 -16.56 0.37 -16.23
C VAL A 16 -15.69 -0.88 -16.13
N ARG A 17 -15.71 -1.59 -14.99
CA ARG A 17 -15.04 -2.89 -14.90
C ARG A 17 -15.56 -3.89 -15.93
N THR A 18 -16.86 -3.90 -16.17
CA THR A 18 -17.44 -4.75 -17.25
C THR A 18 -16.91 -4.36 -18.62
N LEU A 19 -16.77 -3.07 -18.90
CA LEU A 19 -16.17 -2.61 -20.16
C LEU A 19 -14.70 -2.99 -20.28
N GLU A 20 -13.92 -2.84 -19.22
CA GLU A 20 -12.50 -3.26 -19.19
C GLU A 20 -12.35 -4.75 -19.54
N GLU A 21 -13.17 -5.61 -18.93
CA GLU A 21 -13.14 -7.04 -19.22
C GLU A 21 -13.65 -7.36 -20.63
N LEU A 22 -14.68 -6.65 -21.11
CA LEU A 22 -15.20 -6.82 -22.47
C LEU A 22 -14.17 -6.41 -23.52
N LEU A 23 -13.47 -5.31 -23.31
CA LEU A 23 -12.44 -4.83 -24.24
C LEU A 23 -11.24 -5.77 -24.32
N LYS A 24 -10.89 -6.47 -23.22
CA LYS A 24 -9.89 -7.54 -23.26
C LYS A 24 -10.31 -8.73 -24.10
N LEU A 25 -11.60 -9.11 -24.01
CA LEU A 25 -12.14 -10.30 -24.70
C LEU A 25 -12.51 -10.02 -26.15
N ALA A 26 -13.08 -8.84 -26.44
CA ALA A 26 -13.63 -8.48 -27.73
C ALA A 26 -13.48 -6.98 -28.06
N PRO A 27 -12.24 -6.47 -28.27
CA PRO A 27 -11.95 -5.04 -28.37
C PRO A 27 -12.63 -4.33 -29.54
N ASN A 28 -13.00 -5.03 -30.59
CA ASN A 28 -13.57 -4.47 -31.81
C ASN A 28 -15.04 -4.82 -32.07
N MET A 29 -15.71 -5.43 -31.08
CA MET A 29 -17.07 -5.97 -31.28
C MET A 29 -18.14 -4.89 -31.17
N TYR A 30 -17.93 -3.89 -30.31
CA TYR A 30 -18.94 -2.89 -30.01
C TYR A 30 -18.49 -1.47 -30.34
N ASP A 31 -19.48 -0.65 -30.72
CA ASP A 31 -19.43 0.81 -30.62
C ASP A 31 -20.08 1.17 -29.27
N ILE A 32 -19.29 1.75 -28.35
CA ILE A 32 -19.68 1.86 -26.95
C ILE A 32 -20.02 3.29 -26.61
N THR A 33 -21.21 3.50 -26.03
CA THR A 33 -21.66 4.79 -25.48
C THR A 33 -21.96 4.64 -23.98
N VAL A 34 -21.46 5.55 -23.16
CA VAL A 34 -21.61 5.55 -21.70
C VAL A 34 -22.30 6.82 -21.23
N PHE A 35 -23.34 6.69 -20.42
CA PHE A 35 -24.00 7.81 -19.74
C PHE A 35 -23.67 7.81 -18.25
N GLY A 36 -23.01 8.88 -17.76
CA GLY A 36 -22.75 9.14 -16.37
C GLY A 36 -23.62 10.29 -15.83
N ALA A 37 -24.34 10.07 -14.73
CA ALA A 37 -25.14 11.14 -14.09
C ALA A 37 -24.25 12.17 -13.38
N GLU A 38 -23.08 11.76 -12.91
CA GLU A 38 -22.09 12.62 -12.28
C GLU A 38 -21.17 13.28 -13.32
N PRO A 39 -20.62 14.48 -13.04
CA PRO A 39 -19.74 15.19 -13.98
C PRO A 39 -18.29 14.70 -13.94
N TYR A 40 -18.04 13.53 -13.36
CA TYR A 40 -16.72 12.95 -13.16
C TYR A 40 -16.52 11.69 -14.00
N PRO A 41 -15.29 11.42 -14.48
CA PRO A 41 -14.95 10.12 -15.04
C PRO A 41 -15.04 9.04 -13.95
N ASN A 42 -14.83 7.77 -14.31
CA ASN A 42 -14.92 6.68 -13.34
C ASN A 42 -13.90 6.84 -12.22
N TYR A 43 -14.38 6.85 -11.00
CA TYR A 43 -13.58 6.99 -9.79
C TYR A 43 -13.86 5.90 -8.76
N ASN A 44 -12.91 5.73 -7.85
CA ASN A 44 -12.99 4.74 -6.78
C ASN A 44 -13.83 5.28 -5.60
N ARG A 45 -15.11 4.90 -5.55
CA ARG A 45 -16.01 5.31 -4.46
C ARG A 45 -15.56 4.86 -3.07
N ILE A 46 -14.78 3.76 -3.01
CA ILE A 46 -14.24 3.26 -1.75
C ILE A 46 -13.25 4.27 -1.14
N MET A 47 -12.63 5.09 -1.96
CA MET A 47 -11.63 6.08 -1.53
C MET A 47 -12.23 7.43 -1.14
N LEU A 48 -13.56 7.57 -1.11
CA LEU A 48 -14.21 8.80 -0.62
C LEU A 48 -13.94 9.05 0.86
N SER A 49 -13.78 7.99 1.67
CA SER A 49 -13.45 8.13 3.09
C SER A 49 -12.04 8.71 3.33
N PRO A 50 -10.95 8.26 2.67
CA PRO A 50 -9.67 8.97 2.66
C PRO A 50 -9.73 10.41 2.13
N VAL A 51 -10.58 10.70 1.13
CA VAL A 51 -10.78 12.08 0.65
C VAL A 51 -11.44 12.93 1.74
N LEU A 52 -12.48 12.40 2.40
CA LEU A 52 -13.12 13.08 3.53
C LEU A 52 -12.11 13.33 4.67
N ALA A 53 -11.25 12.38 4.96
CA ALA A 53 -10.21 12.53 5.98
C ALA A 53 -9.08 13.50 5.58
N GLY A 54 -9.01 13.91 4.31
CA GLY A 54 -7.94 14.79 3.80
C GLY A 54 -6.63 14.06 3.45
N GLU A 55 -6.65 12.74 3.42
CA GLU A 55 -5.50 11.90 3.10
C GLU A 55 -5.22 11.84 1.58
N GLN A 56 -6.24 12.09 0.75
CA GLN A 56 -6.18 12.04 -0.70
C GLN A 56 -7.03 13.15 -1.34
N GLY A 57 -6.67 13.55 -2.57
CA GLY A 57 -7.48 14.44 -3.40
C GLY A 57 -8.45 13.66 -4.30
N ILE A 58 -9.45 14.36 -4.88
CA ILE A 58 -10.40 13.76 -5.83
C ILE A 58 -9.69 13.19 -7.07
N GLN A 59 -8.62 13.85 -7.53
CA GLN A 59 -7.86 13.38 -8.70
C GLN A 59 -7.15 12.05 -8.45
N ASP A 60 -6.73 11.80 -7.20
CA ASP A 60 -6.00 10.59 -6.83
C ASP A 60 -6.90 9.34 -6.84
N ILE A 61 -8.20 9.51 -6.78
CA ILE A 61 -9.17 8.41 -6.77
C ILE A 61 -9.77 8.11 -8.14
N ILE A 62 -9.38 8.83 -9.21
CA ILE A 62 -9.83 8.54 -10.59
C ILE A 62 -9.22 7.20 -11.04
N LEU A 63 -10.08 6.27 -11.46
CA LEU A 63 -9.66 4.94 -11.93
C LEU A 63 -9.42 4.91 -13.45
N ASN A 64 -10.26 5.58 -14.21
CA ASN A 64 -10.18 5.68 -15.66
C ASN A 64 -10.39 7.16 -16.01
N ASP A 65 -9.34 7.83 -16.46
CA ASP A 65 -9.37 9.22 -16.90
C ASP A 65 -10.03 9.37 -18.28
N LEU A 66 -10.21 10.58 -18.74
CA LEU A 66 -10.84 10.86 -20.05
C LEU A 66 -10.02 10.29 -21.22
N ASP A 67 -8.70 10.23 -21.09
CA ASP A 67 -7.82 9.67 -22.09
C ASP A 67 -8.05 8.16 -22.27
N TRP A 68 -8.34 7.45 -21.19
CA TRP A 68 -8.70 6.03 -21.26
C TRP A 68 -9.94 5.80 -22.14
N TYR A 69 -11.00 6.62 -22.00
CA TYR A 69 -12.20 6.49 -22.84
C TYR A 69 -11.89 6.83 -24.31
N ALA A 70 -11.10 7.86 -24.55
CA ALA A 70 -10.69 8.25 -25.89
C ALA A 70 -9.86 7.16 -26.59
N GLN A 71 -8.88 6.58 -25.89
CA GLN A 71 -8.02 5.50 -26.41
C GLN A 71 -8.82 4.26 -26.80
N HIS A 72 -9.93 3.98 -26.10
CA HIS A 72 -10.80 2.84 -26.38
C HIS A 72 -11.98 3.17 -27.30
N ASN A 73 -12.02 4.39 -27.86
CA ASN A 73 -13.10 4.89 -28.72
C ASN A 73 -14.49 4.78 -28.06
N ILE A 74 -14.57 5.08 -26.75
CA ILE A 74 -15.83 5.09 -25.99
C ILE A 74 -16.39 6.51 -25.98
N THR A 75 -17.65 6.66 -26.44
CA THR A 75 -18.37 7.94 -26.31
C THR A 75 -18.88 8.08 -24.89
N LEU A 76 -18.30 9.01 -24.12
CA LEU A 76 -18.68 9.25 -22.72
C LEU A 76 -19.49 10.54 -22.60
N HIS A 77 -20.69 10.44 -22.04
CA HIS A 77 -21.56 11.54 -21.69
C HIS A 77 -21.55 11.77 -20.17
N LEU A 78 -20.77 12.74 -19.69
CA LEU A 78 -20.71 13.12 -18.26
C LEU A 78 -21.82 14.11 -17.90
N GLY A 79 -22.34 14.00 -16.67
CA GLY A 79 -23.44 14.84 -16.17
C GLY A 79 -24.76 14.62 -16.92
N LYS A 80 -24.88 13.51 -17.66
CA LYS A 80 -26.06 13.18 -18.47
C LYS A 80 -26.82 12.02 -17.83
N LYS A 81 -27.81 12.36 -17.00
CA LYS A 81 -28.63 11.36 -16.36
C LYS A 81 -29.67 10.82 -17.34
N VAL A 82 -29.75 9.50 -17.49
CA VAL A 82 -30.76 8.83 -18.32
C VAL A 82 -32.08 8.83 -17.58
N ALA A 83 -33.13 9.35 -18.25
CA ALA A 83 -34.47 9.46 -17.74
C ALA A 83 -35.45 8.39 -18.25
N ARG A 84 -35.21 7.86 -19.45
CA ARG A 84 -36.12 6.90 -20.11
C ARG A 84 -35.39 5.90 -20.99
N ILE A 85 -35.88 4.67 -21.00
CA ILE A 85 -35.49 3.60 -21.92
C ILE A 85 -36.72 3.20 -22.75
N ASP A 86 -36.60 3.28 -24.07
CA ASP A 86 -37.58 2.76 -25.00
C ASP A 86 -37.08 1.39 -25.48
N ARG A 87 -37.59 0.33 -24.88
CA ARG A 87 -37.19 -1.06 -25.18
C ARG A 87 -37.59 -1.52 -26.59
N LEU A 88 -38.69 -1.01 -27.10
CA LEU A 88 -39.18 -1.43 -28.43
C LEU A 88 -38.32 -0.81 -29.54
N LYS A 89 -38.00 0.49 -29.41
CA LYS A 89 -37.14 1.20 -30.35
C LYS A 89 -35.65 0.97 -30.06
N LYS A 90 -35.34 0.39 -28.90
CA LYS A 90 -33.95 0.23 -28.38
C LYS A 90 -33.18 1.54 -28.32
N ILE A 91 -33.77 2.55 -27.67
CA ILE A 91 -33.17 3.88 -27.49
C ILE A 91 -33.22 4.27 -26.01
N VAL A 92 -32.12 4.82 -25.51
CA VAL A 92 -32.08 5.53 -24.21
C VAL A 92 -32.14 7.01 -24.43
N TYR A 93 -32.76 7.74 -23.48
CA TYR A 93 -32.90 9.20 -23.49
C TYR A 93 -32.45 9.76 -22.15
N ALA A 94 -31.55 10.72 -22.21
CA ALA A 94 -31.15 11.51 -21.04
C ALA A 94 -32.15 12.66 -20.78
N GLU A 95 -32.11 13.24 -19.57
CA GLU A 95 -32.98 14.36 -19.14
C GLU A 95 -32.85 15.58 -20.06
N ASP A 96 -31.72 15.81 -20.67
CA ASP A 96 -31.44 16.95 -21.58
C ASP A 96 -31.78 16.66 -23.06
N GLY A 97 -32.38 15.52 -23.34
CA GLY A 97 -32.73 15.10 -24.72
C GLY A 97 -31.62 14.36 -25.47
N THR A 98 -30.42 14.22 -24.93
CA THR A 98 -29.38 13.37 -25.53
C THR A 98 -29.88 11.93 -25.62
N MET A 99 -29.69 11.27 -26.76
CA MET A 99 -30.17 9.92 -26.97
C MET A 99 -29.10 9.03 -27.61
N ALA A 100 -29.22 7.71 -27.38
CA ALA A 100 -28.40 6.70 -28.04
C ALA A 100 -29.21 5.43 -28.34
N GLU A 101 -29.02 4.88 -29.52
CA GLU A 101 -29.58 3.58 -29.92
C GLU A 101 -28.67 2.44 -29.44
N TYR A 102 -29.25 1.29 -29.11
CA TYR A 102 -28.48 0.13 -28.67
C TYR A 102 -28.92 -1.20 -29.32
N ASP A 103 -27.95 -2.05 -29.57
CA ASP A 103 -28.18 -3.49 -29.80
C ASP A 103 -28.12 -4.25 -28.47
N ARG A 104 -27.29 -3.76 -27.53
CA ARG A 104 -27.19 -4.24 -26.15
C ARG A 104 -27.17 -3.04 -25.19
N LEU A 105 -27.86 -3.18 -24.06
CA LEU A 105 -27.94 -2.20 -23.01
C LEU A 105 -27.37 -2.80 -21.70
N LEU A 106 -26.46 -2.11 -21.07
CA LEU A 106 -25.92 -2.46 -19.75
C LEU A 106 -26.39 -1.44 -18.70
N LEU A 107 -27.17 -1.89 -17.74
CA LEU A 107 -27.61 -1.09 -16.61
C LEU A 107 -26.62 -1.26 -15.45
N ALA A 108 -25.96 -0.17 -15.07
CA ALA A 108 -25.01 -0.10 -13.96
C ALA A 108 -25.34 1.11 -13.06
N THR A 109 -26.62 1.27 -12.75
CA THR A 109 -27.21 2.45 -12.07
C THR A 109 -26.84 2.54 -10.58
N GLY A 110 -26.21 1.51 -10.01
CA GLY A 110 -25.73 1.49 -8.63
C GLY A 110 -26.84 1.53 -7.59
N SER A 111 -26.60 2.23 -6.50
CA SER A 111 -27.54 2.37 -5.37
C SER A 111 -27.60 3.80 -4.87
N THR A 112 -28.63 4.10 -4.07
CA THR A 112 -28.81 5.38 -3.38
C THR A 112 -28.74 5.18 -1.87
N PRO A 113 -28.28 6.18 -1.08
CA PRO A 113 -28.36 6.13 0.37
C PRO A 113 -29.81 5.94 0.84
N PHE A 114 -29.99 5.14 1.87
CA PHE A 114 -31.30 5.06 2.50
C PHE A 114 -31.46 6.22 3.48
N MET A 115 -32.39 7.15 3.17
CA MET A 115 -32.74 8.23 4.04
C MET A 115 -33.86 7.78 4.98
N LEU A 116 -33.64 7.86 6.30
CA LEU A 116 -34.67 7.50 7.27
C LEU A 116 -35.96 8.34 7.04
N PRO A 117 -37.13 7.71 7.04
CA PRO A 117 -38.40 8.42 6.84
C PRO A 117 -38.86 9.12 8.13
N VAL A 118 -37.99 9.95 8.70
CA VAL A 118 -38.30 10.74 9.92
C VAL A 118 -38.62 12.18 9.56
N PRO A 119 -39.45 12.91 10.37
CA PRO A 119 -39.66 14.33 10.21
C PRO A 119 -38.34 15.10 10.24
N GLY A 120 -38.21 16.11 9.39
CA GLY A 120 -37.00 16.94 9.30
C GLY A 120 -35.87 16.39 8.43
N LYS A 121 -36.03 15.24 7.76
CA LYS A 121 -34.99 14.68 6.85
C LYS A 121 -34.67 15.57 5.64
N GLU A 122 -35.53 16.53 5.33
CA GLU A 122 -35.41 17.52 4.25
C GLU A 122 -34.72 18.81 4.70
N LEU A 123 -34.32 18.94 5.97
CA LEU A 123 -33.61 20.11 6.48
C LEU A 123 -32.23 20.22 5.84
N ASP A 124 -31.77 21.45 5.61
CA ASP A 124 -30.40 21.70 5.20
C ASP A 124 -29.43 21.17 6.25
N GLY A 125 -28.31 20.55 5.81
CA GLY A 125 -27.35 19.84 6.67
C GLY A 125 -27.71 18.39 6.98
N VAL A 126 -28.81 17.86 6.40
CA VAL A 126 -29.14 16.42 6.45
C VAL A 126 -28.76 15.79 5.12
N ILE A 127 -27.77 14.92 5.11
CA ILE A 127 -27.20 14.35 3.88
C ILE A 127 -27.01 12.85 3.99
N GLY A 128 -26.89 12.19 2.84
CA GLY A 128 -26.34 10.84 2.75
C GLY A 128 -24.82 10.87 2.67
N TYR A 129 -24.23 9.69 2.46
CA TYR A 129 -22.79 9.59 2.15
C TYR A 129 -22.60 8.57 1.03
N ARG A 130 -22.42 9.05 -0.21
CA ARG A 130 -22.39 8.15 -1.36
C ARG A 130 -21.43 8.53 -2.48
N ASP A 131 -21.26 9.81 -2.77
CA ASP A 131 -20.54 10.32 -3.92
C ASP A 131 -19.62 11.51 -3.56
N ILE A 132 -18.96 12.06 -4.57
CA ILE A 132 -18.08 13.23 -4.42
C ILE A 132 -18.85 14.44 -3.94
N HIS A 133 -20.12 14.60 -4.35
CA HIS A 133 -20.95 15.74 -3.93
C HIS A 133 -21.22 15.68 -2.42
N ASP A 134 -21.63 14.52 -1.91
CA ASP A 134 -21.85 14.30 -0.47
C ASP A 134 -20.55 14.54 0.32
N THR A 135 -19.41 14.03 -0.19
CA THR A 135 -18.11 14.21 0.44
C THR A 135 -17.74 15.69 0.53
N ASN A 136 -17.91 16.44 -0.55
CA ASN A 136 -17.63 17.88 -0.57
C ASN A 136 -18.55 18.66 0.36
N ALA A 137 -19.82 18.26 0.45
CA ALA A 137 -20.78 18.86 1.38
C ALA A 137 -20.36 18.64 2.84
N MET A 138 -19.87 17.45 3.19
CA MET A 138 -19.32 17.16 4.52
C MET A 138 -18.06 17.97 4.81
N ILE A 139 -17.15 18.09 3.85
CA ILE A 139 -15.92 18.90 3.97
C ILE A 139 -16.27 20.36 4.24
N ALA A 140 -17.19 20.93 3.44
CA ALA A 140 -17.62 22.31 3.59
C ALA A 140 -18.38 22.55 4.91
N ALA A 141 -19.10 21.55 5.41
CA ALA A 141 -19.77 21.63 6.72
C ALA A 141 -18.75 21.62 7.87
N ALA A 142 -17.71 20.78 7.79
CA ALA A 142 -16.65 20.71 8.80
C ALA A 142 -15.87 22.02 8.97
N GLU A 143 -15.75 22.83 7.91
CA GLU A 143 -15.11 24.14 7.97
C GLU A 143 -15.94 25.21 8.74
N LYS A 144 -17.26 24.99 8.85
CA LYS A 144 -18.20 26.02 9.34
C LYS A 144 -18.88 25.67 10.65
N TYR A 145 -19.01 24.39 10.96
CA TYR A 145 -19.85 23.87 12.02
C TYR A 145 -19.09 22.93 12.93
N ARG A 146 -19.65 22.70 14.12
CA ARG A 146 -18.94 21.98 15.17
C ARG A 146 -19.49 20.58 15.42
N HIS A 147 -20.80 20.42 15.43
CA HIS A 147 -21.45 19.18 15.88
C HIS A 147 -21.94 18.35 14.69
N ALA A 148 -21.37 17.18 14.48
CA ALA A 148 -21.83 16.23 13.50
C ALA A 148 -22.47 15.01 14.18
N VAL A 149 -23.59 14.56 13.66
CA VAL A 149 -24.21 13.31 14.07
C VAL A 149 -24.26 12.37 12.87
N VAL A 150 -23.69 11.17 13.04
CA VAL A 150 -23.75 10.11 12.04
C VAL A 150 -24.75 9.06 12.50
N ILE A 151 -25.83 8.89 11.75
CA ILE A 151 -26.84 7.87 12.03
C ILE A 151 -26.45 6.60 11.27
N GLY A 152 -26.04 5.56 12.00
CA GLY A 152 -25.58 4.27 11.49
C GLY A 152 -24.16 3.93 11.90
N GLY A 153 -23.99 2.92 12.75
CA GLY A 153 -22.71 2.40 13.25
C GLY A 153 -22.11 1.28 12.37
N GLY A 154 -22.51 1.22 11.09
CA GLY A 154 -21.92 0.31 10.11
C GLY A 154 -20.65 0.88 9.47
N LEU A 155 -20.05 0.09 8.55
CA LEU A 155 -18.79 0.41 7.90
C LEU A 155 -18.68 1.87 7.41
N LEU A 156 -19.60 2.28 6.55
CA LEU A 156 -19.57 3.60 5.93
C LEU A 156 -19.83 4.74 6.94
N GLY A 157 -20.68 4.48 7.95
CA GLY A 157 -20.95 5.46 9.02
C GLY A 157 -19.73 5.71 9.88
N LEU A 158 -19.00 4.67 10.27
CA LEU A 158 -17.77 4.82 11.06
C LEU A 158 -16.65 5.50 10.25
N GLU A 159 -16.54 5.20 8.95
CA GLU A 159 -15.61 5.90 8.06
C GLU A 159 -15.96 7.40 7.94
N ALA A 160 -17.26 7.74 7.79
CA ALA A 160 -17.71 9.13 7.76
C ALA A 160 -17.43 9.85 9.09
N ALA A 161 -17.75 9.19 10.21
CA ALA A 161 -17.53 9.74 11.54
C ALA A 161 -16.05 10.04 11.81
N ASN A 162 -15.18 9.09 11.48
CA ASN A 162 -13.73 9.28 11.62
C ASN A 162 -13.21 10.42 10.72
N GLY A 163 -13.65 10.50 9.48
CA GLY A 163 -13.26 11.57 8.56
C GLY A 163 -13.67 12.96 9.05
N LEU A 164 -14.87 13.10 9.59
CA LEU A 164 -15.38 14.36 10.18
C LEU A 164 -14.63 14.72 11.47
N ALA A 165 -14.31 13.73 12.31
CA ALA A 165 -13.53 13.95 13.53
C ALA A 165 -12.10 14.43 13.21
N ILE A 166 -11.43 13.84 12.21
CA ILE A 166 -10.11 14.29 11.72
C ILE A 166 -10.17 15.75 11.26
N ARG A 167 -11.30 16.20 10.71
CA ARG A 167 -11.53 17.60 10.31
C ARG A 167 -11.93 18.53 11.46
N GLY A 168 -11.91 18.03 12.70
CA GLY A 168 -12.11 18.84 13.91
C GLY A 168 -13.55 18.98 14.37
N MET A 169 -14.50 18.20 13.84
CA MET A 169 -15.87 18.19 14.34
C MET A 169 -16.02 17.32 15.60
N ASP A 170 -16.91 17.73 16.50
CA ASP A 170 -17.41 16.90 17.60
C ASP A 170 -18.42 15.88 17.03
N VAL A 171 -18.02 14.62 16.91
CA VAL A 171 -18.83 13.61 16.22
C VAL A 171 -19.48 12.63 17.19
N THR A 172 -20.82 12.47 17.05
CA THR A 172 -21.58 11.43 17.73
C THR A 172 -22.19 10.45 16.73
N VAL A 173 -21.90 9.17 16.91
CA VAL A 173 -22.49 8.09 16.11
C VAL A 173 -23.70 7.54 16.85
N VAL A 174 -24.85 7.58 16.20
CA VAL A 174 -26.11 7.01 16.70
C VAL A 174 -26.36 5.68 16.01
N HIS A 175 -26.56 4.62 16.79
CA HIS A 175 -26.76 3.29 16.26
C HIS A 175 -27.93 2.58 16.93
N LEU A 176 -28.76 1.91 16.13
CA LEU A 176 -29.94 1.21 16.61
C LEU A 176 -29.62 -0.11 17.31
N MET A 177 -28.54 -0.78 16.90
CA MET A 177 -28.15 -2.10 17.41
C MET A 177 -27.27 -1.98 18.66
N PRO A 178 -27.13 -3.08 19.45
CA PRO A 178 -26.39 -3.06 20.71
C PRO A 178 -24.86 -3.00 20.55
N TRP A 179 -24.31 -3.22 19.35
CA TRP A 179 -22.89 -3.05 19.04
C TRP A 179 -22.67 -2.58 17.61
N LEU A 180 -21.48 -2.06 17.33
CA LEU A 180 -21.09 -1.53 16.02
C LEU A 180 -20.87 -2.66 15.02
N MET A 181 -21.18 -2.39 13.73
CA MET A 181 -20.90 -3.31 12.61
C MET A 181 -21.48 -4.73 12.84
N GLU A 182 -22.66 -4.86 13.40
CA GLU A 182 -23.32 -6.11 13.78
C GLU A 182 -23.45 -7.15 12.67
N ARG A 183 -23.35 -6.70 11.42
CA ARG A 183 -23.33 -7.58 10.23
C ARG A 183 -21.96 -8.13 9.86
N GLN A 184 -20.91 -7.60 10.47
CA GLN A 184 -19.52 -7.94 10.19
C GLN A 184 -18.74 -8.38 11.42
N LEU A 185 -19.19 -8.02 12.62
CA LEU A 185 -18.50 -8.26 13.87
C LEU A 185 -19.40 -8.95 14.88
N ASP A 186 -18.80 -9.78 15.71
CA ASP A 186 -19.40 -10.23 16.96
C ASP A 186 -19.23 -9.17 18.06
N LYS A 187 -19.86 -9.40 19.20
CA LYS A 187 -19.89 -8.44 20.31
C LYS A 187 -18.50 -8.11 20.84
N ASP A 188 -17.60 -9.07 20.93
CA ASP A 188 -16.29 -8.88 21.53
C ASP A 188 -15.38 -8.01 20.62
N SER A 189 -15.27 -8.37 19.36
CA SER A 189 -14.52 -7.60 18.37
C SER A 189 -15.11 -6.19 18.17
N ALA A 190 -16.43 -6.06 18.20
CA ALA A 190 -17.11 -4.76 18.14
C ALA A 190 -16.83 -3.89 19.36
N GLY A 191 -16.73 -4.48 20.56
CA GLY A 191 -16.34 -3.77 21.79
C GLY A 191 -14.91 -3.20 21.70
N MET A 192 -13.97 -3.99 21.18
CA MET A 192 -12.60 -3.53 20.95
C MET A 192 -12.54 -2.40 19.92
N LEU A 193 -13.34 -2.51 18.84
CA LEU A 193 -13.47 -1.46 17.83
C LEU A 193 -14.01 -0.16 18.46
N GLN A 194 -15.09 -0.26 19.24
CA GLN A 194 -15.71 0.88 19.90
C GLN A 194 -14.70 1.61 20.80
N ALA A 195 -14.02 0.87 21.69
CA ALA A 195 -13.02 1.44 22.59
C ALA A 195 -11.90 2.17 21.83
N SER A 196 -11.46 1.62 20.70
CA SER A 196 -10.42 2.25 19.86
C SER A 196 -10.92 3.53 19.19
N LEU A 197 -12.18 3.57 18.79
CA LEU A 197 -12.78 4.76 18.18
C LEU A 197 -13.10 5.84 19.22
N GLU A 198 -13.52 5.45 20.44
CA GLU A 198 -13.71 6.36 21.57
C GLU A 198 -12.38 7.01 21.99
N ALA A 199 -11.29 6.24 22.00
CA ALA A 199 -9.94 6.77 22.24
C ALA A 199 -9.50 7.80 21.17
N LYS A 200 -10.09 7.77 19.97
CA LYS A 200 -9.92 8.77 18.91
C LYS A 200 -10.88 9.98 19.04
N GLY A 201 -11.71 10.02 20.08
CA GLY A 201 -12.61 11.13 20.37
C GLY A 201 -14.02 11.00 19.80
N LEU A 202 -14.38 9.87 19.20
CA LEU A 202 -15.75 9.61 18.75
C LEU A 202 -16.67 9.28 19.94
N LYS A 203 -17.93 9.69 19.86
CA LYS A 203 -18.95 9.39 20.85
C LYS A 203 -19.97 8.43 20.25
N PHE A 204 -20.47 7.48 21.04
CA PHE A 204 -21.45 6.49 20.59
C PHE A 204 -22.72 6.51 21.42
N LEU A 205 -23.86 6.47 20.75
CA LEU A 205 -25.19 6.25 21.33
C LEU A 205 -25.77 4.99 20.69
N LEU A 206 -25.57 3.87 21.37
CA LEU A 206 -26.10 2.57 20.93
C LEU A 206 -27.54 2.38 21.41
N GLU A 207 -28.29 1.51 20.74
CA GLU A 207 -29.70 1.22 21.02
C GLU A 207 -30.61 2.46 21.03
N LYS A 208 -30.15 3.52 20.30
CA LYS A 208 -30.89 4.77 20.17
C LYS A 208 -31.66 4.87 18.86
N GLN A 209 -32.94 5.13 18.95
CA GLN A 209 -33.81 5.30 17.79
C GLN A 209 -34.14 6.76 17.55
N THR A 210 -33.71 7.30 16.42
CA THR A 210 -34.05 8.65 15.96
C THR A 210 -35.53 8.75 15.71
N GLN A 211 -36.20 9.76 16.31
CA GLN A 211 -37.60 10.08 16.16
C GLN A 211 -37.82 11.18 15.12
N GLU A 212 -37.11 12.30 15.27
CA GLU A 212 -37.20 13.44 14.36
C GLU A 212 -35.88 14.26 14.36
N LEU A 213 -35.71 15.06 13.31
CA LEU A 213 -34.66 16.05 13.19
C LEU A 213 -35.26 17.45 13.35
N LEU A 214 -34.71 18.22 14.28
CA LEU A 214 -35.24 19.52 14.65
C LEU A 214 -34.48 20.64 13.91
N PRO A 215 -35.17 21.68 13.45
CA PRO A 215 -34.52 22.85 12.87
C PRO A 215 -33.77 23.66 13.94
N ALA A 216 -32.67 24.28 13.54
CA ALA A 216 -31.98 25.27 14.37
C ALA A 216 -32.91 26.43 14.65
N GLU A 217 -33.08 26.78 15.92
CA GLU A 217 -33.79 27.99 16.29
C GLU A 217 -33.05 29.21 15.74
N LYS A 218 -33.75 30.13 15.10
CA LYS A 218 -33.18 31.45 14.74
C LYS A 218 -32.86 32.18 16.03
N ILE A 219 -31.64 32.23 16.44
CA ILE A 219 -31.19 33.14 17.52
C ILE A 219 -31.37 34.55 17.00
N PRO A 220 -32.23 35.39 17.62
CA PRO A 220 -32.29 36.81 17.26
C PRO A 220 -30.92 37.44 17.50
N PRO A 221 -30.50 38.40 16.67
CA PRO A 221 -29.21 39.05 16.84
C PRO A 221 -29.15 39.66 18.25
N SER A 222 -28.14 39.27 19.04
CA SER A 222 -27.92 39.76 20.40
C SER A 222 -27.90 41.30 20.41
N PRO A 223 -28.67 41.96 21.28
CA PRO A 223 -28.54 43.40 21.47
C PRO A 223 -27.17 43.74 22.02
N PRO A 224 -26.61 44.92 21.72
CA PRO A 224 -25.27 45.29 22.18
C PRO A 224 -25.23 45.35 23.72
N PHE A 225 -24.14 44.82 24.28
CA PHE A 225 -23.82 44.70 25.70
C PHE A 225 -24.21 45.94 26.50
N ALA A 226 -25.15 45.79 27.42
CA ALA A 226 -25.34 46.69 28.58
C ALA A 226 -24.80 45.96 29.83
N LYS A 227 -23.92 46.62 30.54
CA LYS A 227 -23.32 46.14 31.78
C LYS A 227 -24.38 46.10 32.91
N GLY A 228 -24.40 44.99 33.63
CA GLY A 228 -24.79 44.92 35.05
C GLY A 228 -26.27 44.64 35.33
N GLY A 229 -26.50 43.57 36.13
CA GLY A 229 -27.71 43.37 36.89
C GLY A 229 -28.31 41.97 36.83
N THR A 230 -28.15 41.23 37.90
CA THR A 230 -28.83 39.99 38.26
C THR A 230 -30.32 40.19 38.37
N THR A 231 -31.16 39.38 37.71
CA THR A 231 -32.51 39.02 38.17
C THR A 231 -32.97 37.70 37.56
N GLU A 232 -33.39 36.80 38.42
CA GLU A 232 -34.19 35.62 38.14
C GLU A 232 -35.52 35.98 37.46
N VAL A 233 -35.95 35.21 36.43
CA VAL A 233 -37.36 35.18 36.01
C VAL A 233 -37.78 33.76 35.69
N ALA A 234 -38.83 33.38 36.40
CA ALA A 234 -39.56 32.14 36.26
C ALA A 234 -40.42 32.10 34.99
N GLY A 235 -40.62 30.89 34.48
CA GLY A 235 -41.74 30.36 33.76
C GLY A 235 -42.36 31.19 32.66
N ALA A 236 -42.21 30.79 31.40
CA ALA A 236 -43.12 31.20 30.33
C ALA A 236 -43.46 30.01 29.40
N HIS A 237 -44.76 29.72 29.36
CA HIS A 237 -45.44 28.87 28.38
C HIS A 237 -45.14 29.30 26.94
N ILE A 238 -44.76 28.38 26.09
CA ILE A 238 -44.55 28.59 24.66
C ILE A 238 -45.89 28.33 23.93
N PRO A 239 -46.42 29.27 23.13
CA PRO A 239 -47.60 29.02 22.30
C PRO A 239 -47.23 28.27 21.03
N THR A 240 -47.88 27.16 20.83
CA THR A 240 -47.88 26.38 19.59
C THR A 240 -48.59 27.13 18.47
N LEU A 241 -47.90 27.75 17.54
CA LEU A 241 -48.44 28.11 16.23
C LEU A 241 -47.33 28.60 15.29
N ILE A 242 -46.70 27.67 14.56
CA ILE A 242 -45.92 28.03 13.36
C ILE A 242 -46.75 27.66 12.12
N LYS A 243 -47.23 28.70 11.42
CA LYS A 243 -47.84 28.57 10.10
C LYS A 243 -46.85 28.02 9.10
N ARG A 244 -47.29 27.02 8.33
CA ARG A 244 -46.56 26.44 7.19
C ARG A 244 -46.18 27.54 6.18
N GLY A 245 -44.92 27.90 6.17
CA GLY A 245 -44.25 28.66 5.10
C GLY A 245 -43.04 27.90 4.63
N ALA A 246 -42.78 27.93 3.34
CA ALA A 246 -41.75 27.29 2.53
C ALA A 246 -40.66 26.45 3.26
N ARG A 247 -40.71 25.15 3.07
CA ARG A 247 -39.92 24.11 3.73
C ARG A 247 -38.43 24.04 3.30
N GLY A 248 -37.85 25.08 2.71
CA GLY A 248 -36.51 25.03 2.11
C GLY A 248 -35.40 25.81 2.84
N ASP A 249 -35.69 26.58 3.87
CA ASP A 249 -34.74 27.54 4.46
C ASP A 249 -34.30 27.24 5.90
N LEU A 250 -34.67 26.10 6.48
CA LEU A 250 -34.34 25.76 7.87
C LEU A 250 -33.26 24.68 7.88
N ARG A 251 -32.18 25.00 8.59
CA ARG A 251 -31.07 24.07 8.82
C ARG A 251 -31.36 23.16 10.02
N VAL A 252 -30.81 21.95 10.04
CA VAL A 252 -30.82 21.06 11.19
C VAL A 252 -30.08 21.69 12.36
N GLY A 253 -30.62 21.54 13.59
CA GLY A 253 -30.02 22.05 14.82
C GLY A 253 -29.93 21.01 15.94
N ALA A 254 -30.82 20.01 15.93
CA ALA A 254 -30.79 18.92 16.91
C ALA A 254 -31.42 17.64 16.38
N ILE A 255 -31.15 16.53 17.06
CA ILE A 255 -31.82 15.24 16.86
C ILE A 255 -32.55 14.88 18.14
N ARG A 256 -33.85 14.52 18.02
CA ARG A 256 -34.64 13.95 19.10
C ARG A 256 -34.79 12.45 18.93
N PHE A 257 -34.62 11.73 20.00
CA PHE A 257 -34.80 10.29 20.07
C PHE A 257 -36.14 9.87 20.60
N LYS A 258 -36.53 8.61 20.47
CA LYS A 258 -37.80 8.08 20.99
C LYS A 258 -37.96 8.15 22.51
N ASP A 259 -36.86 8.21 23.24
CA ASP A 259 -36.84 8.39 24.69
C ASP A 259 -36.85 9.86 25.10
N GLU A 260 -37.24 10.75 24.18
CA GLU A 260 -37.34 12.20 24.36
C GLU A 260 -36.01 12.93 24.63
N THR A 261 -34.88 12.22 24.64
CA THR A 261 -33.56 12.87 24.74
C THR A 261 -33.17 13.56 23.43
N GLU A 262 -32.42 14.65 23.53
CA GLU A 262 -31.97 15.43 22.39
C GLU A 262 -30.43 15.62 22.40
N ILE A 263 -29.84 15.71 21.23
CA ILE A 263 -28.44 16.10 21.05
C ILE A 263 -28.31 17.17 19.96
N PRO A 264 -27.38 18.13 20.10
CA PRO A 264 -27.14 19.13 19.06
C PRO A 264 -26.56 18.50 17.80
N ALA A 265 -26.94 19.01 16.65
CA ALA A 265 -26.46 18.55 15.34
C ALA A 265 -26.49 19.69 14.32
N ASP A 266 -25.32 20.11 13.87
CA ASP A 266 -25.17 21.04 12.75
C ASP A 266 -25.12 20.32 11.40
N LEU A 267 -24.71 19.07 11.41
CA LEU A 267 -24.65 18.17 10.27
C LEU A 267 -25.18 16.80 10.70
N VAL A 268 -26.10 16.23 9.91
CA VAL A 268 -26.58 14.86 10.09
C VAL A 268 -26.25 14.03 8.86
N VAL A 269 -25.42 13.00 9.03
CA VAL A 269 -25.08 12.06 7.97
C VAL A 269 -25.86 10.77 8.15
N MET A 270 -26.72 10.42 7.19
CA MET A 270 -27.48 9.17 7.21
C MET A 270 -26.71 8.04 6.51
N ALA A 271 -26.15 7.13 7.28
CA ALA A 271 -25.36 5.99 6.84
C ALA A 271 -25.98 4.64 7.25
N VAL A 272 -27.30 4.52 7.12
CA VAL A 272 -28.12 3.37 7.57
C VAL A 272 -28.39 2.33 6.48
N GLY A 273 -27.56 2.31 5.46
CA GLY A 273 -27.63 1.37 4.35
C GLY A 273 -27.92 2.02 3.01
N ILE A 274 -28.02 1.18 1.99
CA ILE A 274 -28.24 1.58 0.60
C ILE A 274 -29.46 0.86 0.03
N ARG A 275 -30.03 1.43 -1.02
CA ARG A 275 -31.10 0.80 -1.82
C ARG A 275 -30.65 0.71 -3.28
N PRO A 276 -30.81 -0.43 -3.94
CA PRO A 276 -30.61 -0.57 -5.38
C PRO A 276 -31.39 0.49 -6.16
N ASN A 277 -30.74 1.15 -7.12
CA ASN A 277 -31.38 2.16 -7.95
C ASN A 277 -32.08 1.48 -9.13
N THR A 278 -33.37 1.15 -8.94
CA THR A 278 -34.19 0.40 -9.90
C THR A 278 -35.18 1.27 -10.67
N ALA A 279 -35.36 2.52 -10.30
CA ALA A 279 -36.43 3.38 -10.84
C ALA A 279 -36.46 3.47 -12.37
N LEU A 280 -35.26 3.59 -13.00
CA LEU A 280 -35.15 3.63 -14.45
C LEU A 280 -35.56 2.28 -15.10
N ALA A 281 -35.18 1.18 -14.50
CA ALA A 281 -35.51 -0.17 -14.98
C ALA A 281 -36.99 -0.47 -14.80
N GLU A 282 -37.56 -0.11 -13.66
CA GLU A 282 -39.02 -0.25 -13.37
C GLU A 282 -39.85 0.57 -14.35
N SER A 283 -39.46 1.84 -14.59
CA SER A 283 -40.16 2.71 -15.56
C SER A 283 -40.11 2.17 -16.99
N ALA A 284 -39.10 1.41 -17.34
CA ALA A 284 -38.95 0.72 -18.59
C ALA A 284 -39.65 -0.65 -18.62
N GLY A 285 -40.35 -1.05 -17.55
CA GLY A 285 -40.98 -2.34 -17.41
C GLY A 285 -40.05 -3.52 -17.27
N ILE A 286 -38.81 -3.33 -16.82
CA ILE A 286 -37.86 -4.40 -16.49
C ILE A 286 -38.19 -4.88 -15.07
N TYR A 287 -38.29 -6.18 -14.92
CA TYR A 287 -38.63 -6.79 -13.65
C TYR A 287 -37.58 -6.54 -12.57
N CYS A 288 -38.03 -5.98 -11.44
CA CYS A 288 -37.22 -5.67 -10.27
C CYS A 288 -37.83 -6.32 -9.00
N ASN A 289 -36.97 -6.92 -8.19
CA ASN A 289 -37.32 -7.43 -6.86
C ASN A 289 -36.13 -7.18 -5.92
N ARG A 290 -36.21 -6.14 -5.08
CA ARG A 290 -35.08 -5.63 -4.27
C ARG A 290 -33.85 -5.26 -5.10
N GLY A 291 -33.94 -5.17 -6.40
CA GLY A 291 -32.92 -4.90 -7.40
C GLY A 291 -33.39 -5.37 -8.77
N ILE A 292 -32.68 -5.02 -9.82
CA ILE A 292 -32.93 -5.51 -11.18
C ILE A 292 -32.64 -7.00 -11.22
N VAL A 293 -33.64 -7.82 -11.53
CA VAL A 293 -33.50 -9.29 -11.53
C VAL A 293 -32.74 -9.73 -12.76
N VAL A 294 -31.66 -10.46 -12.54
CA VAL A 294 -30.82 -11.05 -13.61
C VAL A 294 -30.62 -12.55 -13.42
N ASN A 295 -30.31 -13.23 -14.53
CA ASN A 295 -29.90 -14.62 -14.52
C ASN A 295 -28.38 -14.77 -14.24
N ASP A 296 -27.88 -16.00 -14.28
CA ASP A 296 -26.47 -16.32 -14.01
C ASP A 296 -25.48 -15.73 -15.05
N THR A 297 -25.96 -15.11 -16.12
CA THR A 297 -25.15 -14.41 -17.13
C THR A 297 -25.27 -12.89 -17.04
N MET A 298 -25.88 -12.40 -15.97
CA MET A 298 -26.18 -10.97 -15.77
C MET A 298 -27.18 -10.38 -16.77
N GLN A 299 -27.94 -11.20 -17.48
CA GLN A 299 -28.97 -10.79 -18.43
C GLN A 299 -30.32 -10.70 -17.73
N THR A 300 -31.08 -9.67 -18.01
CA THR A 300 -32.46 -9.55 -17.55
C THR A 300 -33.37 -10.47 -18.37
N TYR A 301 -34.68 -10.50 -18.11
CA TYR A 301 -35.59 -11.25 -18.98
C TYR A 301 -35.64 -10.69 -20.41
N ASP A 302 -35.26 -9.43 -20.61
CA ASP A 302 -35.09 -8.87 -21.96
C ASP A 302 -33.68 -9.25 -22.47
N PRO A 303 -33.59 -10.05 -23.56
CA PRO A 303 -32.29 -10.56 -24.00
C PRO A 303 -31.32 -9.51 -24.55
N SER A 304 -31.78 -8.26 -24.71
CA SER A 304 -30.97 -7.14 -25.14
C SER A 304 -30.39 -6.36 -23.95
N ILE A 305 -30.87 -6.62 -22.72
CA ILE A 305 -30.59 -5.81 -21.53
C ILE A 305 -29.90 -6.65 -20.46
N TYR A 306 -28.78 -6.13 -19.99
CA TYR A 306 -27.94 -6.67 -18.90
C TYR A 306 -27.95 -5.71 -17.75
N ALA A 307 -27.65 -6.20 -16.54
CA ALA A 307 -27.41 -5.34 -15.39
C ALA A 307 -26.26 -5.88 -14.53
N VAL A 308 -25.46 -4.98 -13.97
CA VAL A 308 -24.34 -5.30 -13.07
C VAL A 308 -24.26 -4.29 -11.94
N GLY A 309 -23.67 -4.68 -10.84
CA GLY A 309 -23.43 -3.77 -9.72
C GLY A 309 -24.52 -3.79 -8.66
N GLU A 310 -24.52 -2.78 -7.80
CA GLU A 310 -25.42 -2.69 -6.64
C GLU A 310 -26.91 -2.54 -7.00
N CYS A 311 -27.23 -2.23 -8.26
CA CYS A 311 -28.61 -2.20 -8.73
C CYS A 311 -29.20 -3.60 -8.97
N VAL A 312 -28.41 -4.66 -8.90
CA VAL A 312 -28.79 -6.01 -9.29
C VAL A 312 -29.32 -6.84 -8.11
N SER A 313 -30.32 -7.66 -8.39
CA SER A 313 -30.75 -8.79 -7.55
C SER A 313 -30.49 -10.10 -8.31
N HIS A 314 -29.54 -10.89 -7.86
CA HIS A 314 -29.24 -12.20 -8.41
C HIS A 314 -29.65 -13.30 -7.44
N ARG A 315 -30.51 -14.23 -7.86
CA ARG A 315 -31.05 -15.28 -6.98
C ARG A 315 -31.60 -14.75 -5.65
N GLY A 316 -32.20 -13.54 -5.65
CA GLY A 316 -32.75 -12.89 -4.47
C GLY A 316 -31.74 -12.15 -3.59
N THR A 317 -30.47 -12.15 -3.94
CA THR A 317 -29.42 -11.46 -3.18
C THR A 317 -28.95 -10.19 -3.92
N ALA A 318 -28.84 -9.09 -3.18
CA ALA A 318 -28.21 -7.85 -3.63
C ALA A 318 -26.92 -7.62 -2.83
N TYR A 319 -25.85 -7.24 -3.51
CA TYR A 319 -24.52 -7.05 -2.92
C TYR A 319 -24.19 -5.55 -2.84
N GLY A 320 -23.66 -5.12 -1.71
CA GLY A 320 -23.18 -3.75 -1.47
C GLY A 320 -21.67 -3.62 -1.33
N LEU A 321 -20.90 -4.68 -1.65
CA LEU A 321 -19.43 -4.70 -1.62
C LEU A 321 -18.89 -4.87 -3.03
N VAL A 322 -17.71 -4.30 -3.30
CA VAL A 322 -17.19 -4.18 -4.67
C VAL A 322 -16.75 -5.51 -5.30
N ALA A 323 -16.17 -6.42 -4.53
CA ALA A 323 -15.66 -7.69 -5.08
C ALA A 323 -16.75 -8.51 -5.83
N PRO A 324 -17.93 -8.77 -5.24
CA PRO A 324 -19.03 -9.39 -5.96
C PRO A 324 -19.44 -8.68 -7.26
N LEU A 325 -19.41 -7.34 -7.25
CA LEU A 325 -19.80 -6.54 -8.41
C LEU A 325 -18.81 -6.69 -9.56
N PHE A 326 -17.54 -6.88 -9.28
CA PHE A 326 -16.50 -7.15 -10.27
C PHE A 326 -16.61 -8.56 -10.84
N ASP A 327 -16.99 -9.56 -10.02
CA ASP A 327 -17.28 -10.89 -10.50
C ASP A 327 -18.49 -10.90 -11.45
N MET A 328 -19.55 -10.16 -11.11
CA MET A 328 -20.69 -9.92 -12.03
C MET A 328 -20.22 -9.29 -13.34
N GLY A 329 -19.33 -8.29 -13.27
CA GLY A 329 -18.77 -7.59 -14.43
C GLY A 329 -18.01 -8.54 -15.37
N LYS A 330 -17.17 -9.42 -14.81
CA LYS A 330 -16.43 -10.44 -15.59
C LYS A 330 -17.39 -11.40 -16.30
N VAL A 331 -18.42 -11.90 -15.61
CA VAL A 331 -19.41 -12.81 -16.20
C VAL A 331 -20.23 -12.10 -17.28
N CYS A 332 -20.68 -10.87 -17.03
CA CYS A 332 -21.41 -10.06 -18.00
C CYS A 332 -20.59 -9.82 -19.27
N ALA A 333 -19.32 -9.42 -19.11
CA ALA A 333 -18.38 -9.20 -20.21
C ALA A 333 -18.18 -10.46 -21.05
N ASN A 334 -18.02 -11.63 -20.42
CA ASN A 334 -17.90 -12.93 -21.10
C ASN A 334 -19.12 -13.24 -21.94
N HIS A 335 -20.32 -12.97 -21.44
CA HIS A 335 -21.56 -13.19 -22.16
C HIS A 335 -21.77 -12.15 -23.29
N LEU A 336 -21.49 -10.88 -23.06
CA LEU A 336 -21.48 -9.82 -24.06
C LEU A 336 -20.48 -10.11 -25.19
N ALA A 337 -19.31 -10.67 -24.88
CA ALA A 337 -18.33 -11.14 -25.87
C ALA A 337 -18.75 -12.41 -26.63
N ARG A 338 -19.95 -12.94 -26.35
CA ARG A 338 -20.51 -14.18 -26.93
C ARG A 338 -19.68 -15.44 -26.65
N MET A 339 -18.88 -15.44 -25.60
CA MET A 339 -18.16 -16.66 -25.19
C MET A 339 -19.06 -17.64 -24.45
N GLY A 340 -20.02 -17.14 -23.65
CA GLY A 340 -21.10 -17.91 -23.03
C GLY A 340 -20.67 -18.96 -22.00
N ILE A 341 -19.41 -18.95 -21.53
CA ILE A 341 -18.84 -19.98 -20.67
C ILE A 341 -19.10 -19.64 -19.20
N ALA A 342 -18.89 -18.38 -18.83
CA ALA A 342 -18.93 -17.94 -17.42
C ALA A 342 -20.37 -17.89 -16.89
N ARG A 343 -20.54 -18.25 -15.61
CA ARG A 343 -21.79 -18.15 -14.84
C ARG A 343 -21.50 -17.58 -13.47
N TYR A 344 -22.31 -16.63 -13.03
CA TYR A 344 -22.25 -16.10 -11.68
C TYR A 344 -23.13 -16.96 -10.77
N GLN A 345 -22.56 -17.49 -9.71
CA GLN A 345 -23.28 -18.34 -8.76
C GLN A 345 -23.47 -17.68 -7.38
N GLY A 346 -23.01 -16.47 -7.24
CA GLY A 346 -22.89 -15.72 -5.99
C GLY A 346 -21.41 -15.52 -5.59
N SER A 347 -21.20 -14.70 -4.60
CA SER A 347 -19.84 -14.44 -4.06
C SER A 347 -19.86 -14.50 -2.55
N VAL A 348 -18.85 -15.13 -1.96
CA VAL A 348 -18.53 -14.98 -0.53
C VAL A 348 -17.92 -13.59 -0.35
N THR A 349 -18.29 -12.91 0.71
CA THR A 349 -17.86 -11.55 0.98
C THR A 349 -16.86 -11.48 2.12
N SER A 350 -15.94 -10.52 2.03
CA SER A 350 -15.08 -10.11 3.15
C SER A 350 -15.14 -8.60 3.34
N THR A 351 -14.93 -8.16 4.56
CA THR A 351 -15.01 -6.75 4.96
C THR A 351 -13.73 -6.34 5.67
N LYS A 352 -13.26 -5.13 5.36
CA LYS A 352 -12.22 -4.42 6.09
C LYS A 352 -12.66 -2.98 6.34
N LEU A 353 -12.39 -2.45 7.53
CA LEU A 353 -12.69 -1.07 7.89
C LEU A 353 -11.53 -0.16 7.47
N LYS A 354 -11.84 1.04 6.96
CA LYS A 354 -10.85 2.05 6.55
C LYS A 354 -10.81 3.20 7.54
N VAL A 355 -10.38 2.88 8.73
CA VAL A 355 -10.03 3.88 9.74
C VAL A 355 -8.55 3.72 10.03
N THR A 356 -7.77 4.75 9.75
CA THR A 356 -6.30 4.72 9.95
C THR A 356 -5.93 4.31 11.37
N GLY A 357 -5.11 3.28 11.49
CA GLY A 357 -4.68 2.71 12.76
C GLY A 357 -5.65 1.70 13.39
N ILE A 358 -6.66 1.22 12.64
CA ILE A 358 -7.53 0.12 13.06
C ILE A 358 -7.50 -0.97 11.98
N ASP A 359 -6.97 -2.12 12.35
CA ASP A 359 -6.91 -3.30 11.50
C ASP A 359 -8.05 -4.26 11.87
N LEU A 360 -8.97 -4.47 10.93
CA LEU A 360 -10.13 -5.32 11.11
C LEU A 360 -10.42 -6.11 9.84
N PHE A 361 -10.74 -7.37 10.01
CA PHE A 361 -11.13 -8.26 8.92
C PHE A 361 -12.29 -9.15 9.35
N SER A 362 -13.26 -9.34 8.46
CA SER A 362 -14.36 -10.29 8.64
C SER A 362 -14.71 -10.94 7.30
N ALA A 363 -15.00 -12.23 7.31
CA ALA A 363 -15.37 -12.98 6.12
C ALA A 363 -16.30 -14.16 6.44
N GLY A 364 -17.16 -14.52 5.50
CA GLY A 364 -18.06 -15.66 5.58
C GLY A 364 -19.11 -15.56 6.69
N ASP A 365 -19.59 -16.72 7.16
CA ASP A 365 -20.51 -16.84 8.30
C ASP A 365 -19.73 -16.92 9.61
N PHE A 366 -19.44 -15.79 10.20
CA PHE A 366 -18.72 -15.66 11.47
C PHE A 366 -19.63 -15.79 12.70
N THR A 367 -20.94 -15.76 12.51
CA THR A 367 -21.91 -15.89 13.63
C THR A 367 -21.95 -17.33 14.11
N GLY A 368 -21.94 -18.25 13.16
CA GLY A 368 -22.06 -19.68 13.46
C GLY A 368 -23.48 -20.08 13.85
N ASN A 369 -23.64 -21.37 14.14
CA ASN A 369 -24.90 -21.99 14.58
C ASN A 369 -24.60 -23.24 15.41
N GLU A 370 -25.61 -23.98 15.85
CA GLU A 370 -25.47 -25.21 16.67
C GLU A 370 -24.62 -26.31 16.03
N LYS A 371 -24.36 -26.28 14.73
CA LYS A 371 -23.53 -27.22 13.98
C LYS A 371 -22.10 -26.73 13.72
N THR A 372 -21.78 -25.53 14.16
CA THR A 372 -20.47 -24.94 13.96
C THR A 372 -19.63 -25.01 15.21
N GLU A 373 -18.31 -25.04 15.01
CA GLU A 373 -17.31 -25.00 16.06
C GLU A 373 -16.54 -23.68 15.96
N GLU A 374 -16.21 -23.09 17.10
CA GLU A 374 -15.49 -21.83 17.17
C GLU A 374 -14.09 -22.03 17.74
N ILE A 375 -13.10 -21.41 17.13
CA ILE A 375 -11.75 -21.29 17.68
C ILE A 375 -11.50 -19.79 17.91
N VAL A 376 -11.23 -19.38 19.15
CA VAL A 376 -11.11 -17.99 19.55
C VAL A 376 -9.78 -17.72 20.23
N LEU A 377 -9.10 -16.67 19.83
CA LEU A 377 -8.00 -16.02 20.53
C LEU A 377 -8.44 -14.61 20.92
N HIS A 378 -8.42 -14.31 22.21
CA HIS A 378 -8.75 -12.99 22.72
C HIS A 378 -7.64 -12.49 23.64
N ASP A 379 -6.82 -11.57 23.15
CA ASP A 379 -5.81 -10.87 23.92
C ASP A 379 -6.21 -9.39 24.02
N ALA A 380 -6.97 -9.07 25.05
CA ALA A 380 -7.44 -7.70 25.29
C ALA A 380 -6.29 -6.72 25.60
N ALA A 381 -5.21 -7.18 26.25
CA ALA A 381 -4.06 -6.36 26.58
C ALA A 381 -3.18 -6.07 25.36
N GLY A 382 -3.00 -7.05 24.50
CA GLY A 382 -2.28 -6.92 23.23
C GLY A 382 -3.11 -6.31 22.10
N GLY A 383 -4.42 -6.11 22.32
CA GLY A 383 -5.34 -5.56 21.31
C GLY A 383 -5.58 -6.50 20.12
N VAL A 384 -5.56 -7.83 20.36
CA VAL A 384 -5.74 -8.83 19.31
C VAL A 384 -6.96 -9.71 19.59
N TYR A 385 -7.81 -9.85 18.58
CA TYR A 385 -8.92 -10.80 18.58
C TYR A 385 -8.95 -11.57 17.27
N LYS A 386 -9.08 -12.90 17.34
CA LYS A 386 -9.27 -13.79 16.19
C LYS A 386 -10.33 -14.81 16.53
N LYS A 387 -11.35 -14.91 15.70
CA LYS A 387 -12.39 -15.94 15.76
C LYS A 387 -12.47 -16.65 14.42
N LEU A 388 -12.39 -17.95 14.42
CA LEU A 388 -12.56 -18.83 13.27
C LEU A 388 -13.78 -19.73 13.52
N VAL A 389 -14.67 -19.82 12.54
CA VAL A 389 -15.87 -20.65 12.60
C VAL A 389 -15.75 -21.79 11.61
N LEU A 390 -15.87 -23.01 12.10
CA LEU A 390 -15.74 -24.23 11.30
C LEU A 390 -17.06 -24.99 11.26
N GLN A 391 -17.32 -25.62 10.14
CA GLN A 391 -18.40 -26.56 9.94
C GLN A 391 -17.89 -27.75 9.11
N ASP A 392 -18.07 -28.98 9.57
CA ASP A 392 -17.64 -30.20 8.89
C ASP A 392 -16.16 -30.17 8.47
N ASN A 393 -15.28 -29.71 9.36
CA ASN A 393 -13.86 -29.44 9.09
C ASN A 393 -13.57 -28.45 7.94
N LYS A 394 -14.51 -27.61 7.58
CA LYS A 394 -14.30 -26.50 6.65
C LYS A 394 -14.39 -25.17 7.39
N LEU A 395 -13.54 -24.23 7.03
CA LEU A 395 -13.63 -22.88 7.54
C LEU A 395 -14.79 -22.17 6.84
N VAL A 396 -15.80 -21.71 7.58
CA VAL A 396 -16.99 -21.04 7.04
C VAL A 396 -17.04 -19.56 7.39
N GLY A 397 -16.35 -19.13 8.43
CA GLY A 397 -16.30 -17.73 8.83
C GLY A 397 -15.04 -17.37 9.61
N ALA A 398 -14.68 -16.09 9.57
CA ALA A 398 -13.55 -15.55 10.32
C ALA A 398 -13.78 -14.08 10.69
N VAL A 399 -13.42 -13.71 11.93
CA VAL A 399 -13.32 -12.32 12.40
C VAL A 399 -11.94 -12.10 12.99
N MET A 400 -11.30 -10.99 12.63
CA MET A 400 -9.98 -10.62 13.15
C MET A 400 -9.94 -9.13 13.47
N TYR A 401 -9.31 -8.79 14.60
CA TYR A 401 -9.05 -7.43 15.02
C TYR A 401 -7.60 -7.32 15.51
N GLY A 402 -6.89 -6.24 15.15
CA GLY A 402 -5.51 -5.98 15.50
C GLY A 402 -4.51 -6.72 14.61
N ASP A 403 -4.43 -8.05 14.68
CA ASP A 403 -3.61 -8.85 13.75
C ASP A 403 -4.47 -9.49 12.66
N THR A 404 -4.52 -8.87 11.49
CA THR A 404 -5.33 -9.29 10.33
C THR A 404 -4.52 -9.89 9.17
N LYS A 405 -3.23 -10.18 9.39
CA LYS A 405 -2.29 -10.60 8.32
C LYS A 405 -2.76 -11.84 7.55
N ASP A 406 -3.35 -12.81 8.25
CA ASP A 406 -3.82 -14.05 7.66
C ASP A 406 -5.25 -13.97 7.07
N GLY A 407 -5.89 -12.80 7.12
CA GLY A 407 -7.28 -12.64 6.68
C GLY A 407 -7.52 -13.08 5.23
N SER A 408 -6.62 -12.76 4.32
CA SER A 408 -6.73 -13.18 2.91
C SER A 408 -6.59 -14.69 2.74
N TRP A 409 -5.75 -15.33 3.54
CA TRP A 409 -5.57 -16.77 3.54
C TRP A 409 -6.82 -17.53 4.08
N TYR A 410 -7.40 -17.04 5.17
CA TYR A 410 -8.67 -17.58 5.66
C TYR A 410 -9.80 -17.37 4.66
N PHE A 411 -9.87 -16.19 4.03
CA PHE A 411 -10.88 -15.91 3.02
C PHE A 411 -10.79 -16.86 1.83
N GLN A 412 -9.59 -17.19 1.38
CA GLN A 412 -9.39 -18.16 0.32
C GLN A 412 -9.90 -19.54 0.72
N MET A 413 -9.59 -20.00 1.95
CA MET A 413 -10.09 -21.29 2.44
C MET A 413 -11.62 -21.35 2.49
N ILE A 414 -12.26 -20.25 2.91
CA ILE A 414 -13.73 -20.13 2.92
C ILE A 414 -14.27 -20.24 1.49
N ARG A 415 -13.67 -19.55 0.53
CA ARG A 415 -14.09 -19.57 -0.88
C ARG A 415 -13.91 -20.93 -1.55
N GLU A 416 -12.84 -21.61 -1.24
CA GLU A 416 -12.50 -22.93 -1.78
C GLU A 416 -13.18 -24.09 -1.03
N GLU A 417 -13.90 -23.79 0.04
CA GLU A 417 -14.48 -24.78 0.97
C GLU A 417 -13.47 -25.86 1.38
N LYS A 418 -12.24 -25.41 1.65
CA LYS A 418 -11.12 -26.29 1.90
C LYS A 418 -11.31 -27.06 3.21
N ASN A 419 -11.06 -28.37 3.19
CA ASN A 419 -10.98 -29.17 4.42
C ASN A 419 -9.72 -28.80 5.19
N VAL A 420 -9.87 -28.43 6.46
CA VAL A 420 -8.79 -27.94 7.33
C VAL A 420 -8.45 -28.93 8.47
N ALA A 421 -8.95 -30.16 8.42
CA ALA A 421 -8.75 -31.15 9.49
C ALA A 421 -7.25 -31.37 9.81
N GLU A 422 -6.40 -31.45 8.77
CA GLU A 422 -4.96 -31.72 8.96
C GLU A 422 -4.19 -30.52 9.55
N ILE A 423 -4.75 -29.31 9.45
CA ILE A 423 -4.09 -28.07 9.88
C ILE A 423 -4.79 -27.41 11.05
N ARG A 424 -5.83 -28.04 11.57
CA ARG A 424 -6.71 -27.51 12.61
C ARG A 424 -5.97 -27.00 13.84
N ASP A 425 -5.00 -27.77 14.34
CA ASP A 425 -4.26 -27.45 15.55
C ASP A 425 -3.44 -26.15 15.44
N ASN A 426 -3.02 -25.82 14.23
CA ASN A 426 -2.22 -24.63 13.93
C ASN A 426 -3.01 -23.55 13.17
N LEU A 427 -4.29 -23.78 12.90
CA LEU A 427 -5.09 -22.91 12.06
C LEU A 427 -5.15 -21.47 12.60
N LEU A 428 -5.31 -21.31 13.91
CA LEU A 428 -5.42 -20.01 14.57
C LEU A 428 -4.12 -19.17 14.50
N PHE A 429 -2.96 -19.85 14.41
CA PHE A 429 -1.65 -19.20 14.36
C PHE A 429 -1.25 -18.71 12.95
N GLY A 430 -2.09 -19.01 11.94
CA GLY A 430 -1.94 -18.51 10.60
C GLY A 430 -1.07 -19.37 9.68
N GLN A 431 -0.91 -18.89 8.45
CA GLN A 431 -0.24 -19.62 7.38
C GLN A 431 1.24 -19.92 7.68
N SER A 432 1.91 -19.08 8.45
CA SER A 432 3.34 -19.22 8.78
C SER A 432 3.65 -20.40 9.69
N HIS A 433 2.66 -20.96 10.36
CA HIS A 433 2.81 -22.08 11.29
C HIS A 433 2.44 -23.44 10.65
N GLN A 434 2.16 -23.47 9.35
CA GLN A 434 1.87 -24.68 8.60
C GLN A 434 3.14 -25.29 8.00
N GLY A 435 3.91 -25.96 8.79
CA GLY A 435 5.07 -26.75 8.36
C GLY A 435 6.00 -27.01 9.53
N ASN A 436 6.61 -28.19 9.56
CA ASN A 436 7.54 -28.67 10.58
C ASN A 436 8.89 -27.88 10.62
N THR A 437 8.90 -26.65 10.18
CA THR A 437 10.11 -25.78 10.18
C THR A 437 9.82 -24.57 11.07
N GLY A 438 10.39 -24.63 12.27
CA GLY A 438 10.32 -23.53 13.24
C GLY A 438 10.73 -22.19 12.63
N TYR A 439 10.02 -21.18 13.07
CA TYR A 439 10.31 -19.75 13.00
C TYR A 439 11.30 -19.29 11.90
N GLN A 440 10.81 -19.15 10.69
CA GLN A 440 11.54 -18.39 9.65
C GLN A 440 10.59 -17.44 8.97
N GLY A 441 10.85 -16.14 9.12
CA GLY A 441 10.19 -15.06 8.43
C GLY A 441 10.43 -15.11 6.91
N GLN A 442 10.02 -16.19 6.27
CA GLN A 442 9.89 -16.23 4.81
C GLN A 442 8.61 -15.52 4.44
N SER A 443 8.69 -14.57 3.53
CA SER A 443 7.53 -13.85 3.04
C SER A 443 6.50 -14.86 2.53
N SER A 444 5.31 -14.90 3.14
CA SER A 444 4.21 -15.75 2.70
C SER A 444 3.90 -15.54 1.20
N ALA A 445 4.25 -14.39 0.66
CA ALA A 445 4.12 -14.01 -0.72
C ALA A 445 4.88 -14.91 -1.71
N ALA A 446 6.06 -15.44 -1.36
CA ALA A 446 6.84 -16.29 -2.28
C ALA A 446 6.19 -17.67 -2.50
N SER A 447 5.60 -18.24 -1.46
CA SER A 447 4.96 -19.56 -1.47
C SER A 447 3.50 -19.57 -1.94
N MET A 448 2.87 -18.40 -2.12
CA MET A 448 1.49 -18.29 -2.57
C MET A 448 1.34 -18.80 -4.02
N PRO A 449 0.26 -19.53 -4.35
CA PRO A 449 -0.08 -19.86 -5.73
C PRO A 449 -0.32 -18.60 -6.58
N ASP A 450 0.00 -18.66 -7.87
CA ASP A 450 -0.17 -17.52 -8.78
C ASP A 450 -1.65 -17.15 -9.00
N GLU A 451 -2.55 -18.10 -8.84
CA GLU A 451 -4.01 -17.91 -8.94
C GLU A 451 -4.59 -17.22 -7.69
N MET A 452 -3.82 -17.17 -6.59
CA MET A 452 -4.29 -16.60 -5.34
C MET A 452 -4.60 -15.13 -5.46
N GLU A 453 -5.82 -14.74 -5.09
CA GLU A 453 -6.26 -13.36 -5.09
C GLU A 453 -5.55 -12.56 -3.99
N VAL A 454 -4.79 -11.56 -4.42
CA VAL A 454 -4.06 -10.63 -3.55
C VAL A 454 -4.89 -9.39 -3.24
N CYS A 455 -5.53 -8.84 -4.26
CA CYS A 455 -6.36 -7.65 -4.14
C CYS A 455 -7.82 -7.98 -4.38
N GLY A 456 -8.57 -8.28 -3.32
CA GLY A 456 -9.99 -8.60 -3.40
C GLY A 456 -10.84 -7.45 -3.93
N CYS A 457 -10.46 -6.19 -3.65
CA CYS A 457 -11.19 -5.02 -4.15
C CYS A 457 -11.11 -4.85 -5.67
N ASN A 458 -10.01 -5.30 -6.29
CA ASN A 458 -9.79 -5.14 -7.73
C ASN A 458 -9.66 -6.50 -8.45
N GLY A 459 -9.84 -7.61 -7.74
CA GLY A 459 -9.79 -8.96 -8.29
C GLY A 459 -8.44 -9.30 -8.92
N VAL A 460 -7.34 -8.89 -8.29
CA VAL A 460 -5.99 -9.08 -8.81
C VAL A 460 -5.31 -10.24 -8.09
N CYS A 461 -4.94 -11.28 -8.81
CA CYS A 461 -4.21 -12.42 -8.27
C CYS A 461 -2.69 -12.17 -8.27
N LYS A 462 -1.94 -12.97 -7.49
CA LYS A 462 -0.49 -12.90 -7.41
C LYS A 462 0.16 -13.01 -8.79
N GLY A 463 -0.25 -13.96 -9.62
CA GLY A 463 0.31 -14.16 -10.95
C GLY A 463 0.19 -12.93 -11.84
N THR A 464 -0.93 -12.18 -11.75
CA THR A 464 -1.10 -10.92 -12.48
C THR A 464 -0.08 -9.88 -12.01
N ILE A 465 0.15 -9.77 -10.70
CA ILE A 465 1.14 -8.84 -10.13
C ILE A 465 2.55 -9.24 -10.55
N VAL A 466 2.90 -10.51 -10.37
CA VAL A 466 4.23 -11.06 -10.74
C VAL A 466 4.49 -10.90 -12.25
N LYS A 467 3.49 -11.18 -13.08
CA LYS A 467 3.57 -11.01 -14.53
C LYS A 467 3.82 -9.55 -14.91
N ALA A 468 3.04 -8.62 -14.36
CA ALA A 468 3.22 -7.20 -14.59
C ALA A 468 4.61 -6.71 -14.13
N ILE A 469 5.07 -7.14 -12.95
CA ILE A 469 6.40 -6.82 -12.44
C ILE A 469 7.48 -7.29 -13.43
N LYS A 470 7.37 -8.53 -13.93
CA LYS A 470 8.38 -9.14 -14.82
C LYS A 470 8.36 -8.57 -16.24
N GLU A 471 7.17 -8.44 -16.84
CA GLU A 471 7.02 -8.03 -18.23
C GLU A 471 7.18 -6.52 -18.43
N GLN A 472 6.75 -5.72 -17.48
CA GLN A 472 6.79 -4.26 -17.56
C GLN A 472 7.91 -3.64 -16.71
N GLY A 473 8.66 -4.49 -16.00
CA GLY A 473 9.77 -4.05 -15.17
C GLY A 473 9.36 -3.18 -13.99
N LEU A 474 8.19 -3.46 -13.37
CA LEU A 474 7.69 -2.65 -12.27
C LEU A 474 8.56 -2.85 -11.03
N PHE A 475 8.87 -1.75 -10.38
CA PHE A 475 9.86 -1.69 -9.32
C PHE A 475 9.31 -1.12 -8.02
N THR A 476 8.21 -0.37 -8.12
CA THR A 476 7.58 0.30 -6.99
C THR A 476 6.15 -0.16 -6.78
N LEU A 477 5.65 0.00 -5.57
CA LEU A 477 4.25 -0.30 -5.27
C LEU A 477 3.29 0.57 -6.09
N ASP A 478 3.66 1.83 -6.35
CA ASP A 478 2.83 2.75 -7.12
C ASP A 478 2.75 2.34 -8.60
N GLU A 479 3.84 1.81 -9.17
CA GLU A 479 3.80 1.21 -10.51
C GLU A 479 2.93 -0.05 -10.51
N VAL A 480 3.03 -0.91 -9.50
CA VAL A 480 2.14 -2.07 -9.35
C VAL A 480 0.68 -1.62 -9.25
N ARG A 481 0.38 -0.60 -8.47
CA ARG A 481 -0.97 0.00 -8.38
C ARG A 481 -1.47 0.50 -9.72
N LYS A 482 -0.64 1.27 -10.41
CA LYS A 482 -0.99 1.87 -11.72
C LYS A 482 -1.26 0.81 -12.79
N HIS A 483 -0.44 -0.22 -12.87
CA HIS A 483 -0.51 -1.22 -13.94
C HIS A 483 -1.44 -2.39 -13.64
N THR A 484 -1.59 -2.77 -12.37
CA THR A 484 -2.42 -3.93 -11.98
C THR A 484 -3.68 -3.55 -11.23
N LYS A 485 -3.78 -2.32 -10.74
CA LYS A 485 -4.78 -1.84 -9.78
C LYS A 485 -4.75 -2.58 -8.42
N ALA A 486 -3.77 -3.46 -8.18
CA ALA A 486 -3.56 -4.06 -6.87
C ALA A 486 -3.15 -2.99 -5.88
N SER A 487 -3.72 -3.01 -4.68
CA SER A 487 -3.50 -1.98 -3.64
C SER A 487 -3.92 -0.55 -4.01
N ALA A 488 -4.63 -0.36 -5.14
CA ALA A 488 -5.09 0.96 -5.58
C ALA A 488 -6.42 1.40 -4.95
N SER A 489 -7.10 0.52 -4.21
CA SER A 489 -8.42 0.80 -3.62
C SER A 489 -8.37 0.87 -2.10
N CYS A 490 -8.70 -0.21 -1.41
CA CYS A 490 -8.76 -0.20 0.06
C CYS A 490 -7.39 -0.23 0.76
N GLY A 491 -6.31 -0.44 0.03
CA GLY A 491 -4.96 -0.53 0.59
C GLY A 491 -4.67 -1.77 1.43
N SER A 492 -5.66 -2.62 1.67
CA SER A 492 -5.53 -3.79 2.55
C SER A 492 -4.49 -4.80 2.12
N CYS A 493 -4.26 -4.91 0.81
CA CYS A 493 -3.26 -5.79 0.24
C CYS A 493 -1.89 -5.09 0.04
N THR A 494 -1.73 -3.86 0.52
CA THR A 494 -0.48 -3.09 0.36
C THR A 494 0.74 -3.87 0.83
N GLY A 495 0.73 -4.34 2.07
CA GLY A 495 1.85 -5.13 2.62
C GLY A 495 2.11 -6.42 1.86
N LEU A 496 1.05 -7.09 1.37
CA LEU A 496 1.19 -8.30 0.57
C LEU A 496 1.70 -7.99 -0.85
N CYS A 497 1.24 -6.91 -1.47
CA CYS A 497 1.78 -6.43 -2.75
C CYS A 497 3.26 -6.06 -2.64
N GLU A 498 3.67 -5.41 -1.54
CA GLU A 498 5.07 -5.11 -1.26
C GLU A 498 5.92 -6.37 -1.06
N GLN A 499 5.39 -7.37 -0.36
CA GLN A 499 6.05 -8.66 -0.21
C GLN A 499 6.20 -9.40 -1.55
N ILE A 500 5.15 -9.39 -2.39
CA ILE A 500 5.20 -9.97 -3.74
C ILE A 500 6.21 -9.19 -4.59
N LEU A 501 6.16 -7.87 -4.54
CA LEU A 501 7.12 -7.02 -5.22
C LEU A 501 8.54 -7.31 -4.73
N ALA A 502 8.77 -7.32 -3.43
CA ALA A 502 10.06 -7.64 -2.82
C ALA A 502 10.56 -9.04 -3.19
N SER A 503 9.68 -10.04 -3.16
CA SER A 503 10.03 -11.43 -3.50
C SER A 503 10.30 -11.63 -5.00
N THR A 504 9.58 -10.90 -5.86
CA THR A 504 9.71 -10.98 -7.32
C THR A 504 10.92 -10.19 -7.81
N VAL A 505 11.14 -9.00 -7.24
CA VAL A 505 12.26 -8.10 -7.56
C VAL A 505 13.55 -8.54 -6.84
N GLY A 506 13.42 -9.32 -5.76
CA GLY A 506 14.53 -9.75 -4.94
C GLY A 506 15.18 -8.57 -4.19
N GLY A 507 16.47 -8.70 -3.85
CA GLY A 507 17.19 -7.66 -3.10
C GLY A 507 17.32 -6.29 -3.80
N ALA A 508 16.66 -6.06 -4.92
CA ALA A 508 16.61 -4.79 -5.63
C ALA A 508 15.38 -3.94 -5.25
N TYR A 509 14.43 -4.49 -4.49
CA TYR A 509 13.26 -3.73 -4.06
C TYR A 509 13.62 -2.66 -3.04
N SER A 510 13.15 -1.44 -3.26
CA SER A 510 13.23 -0.32 -2.33
C SER A 510 11.87 0.36 -2.29
N PRO A 511 11.19 0.43 -1.12
CA PRO A 511 9.94 1.17 -1.02
C PRO A 511 10.18 2.65 -1.34
N GLN A 512 9.44 3.21 -2.28
CA GLN A 512 9.46 4.66 -2.49
C GLN A 512 8.70 5.33 -1.35
N LEU A 513 9.42 6.11 -0.57
CA LEU A 513 8.86 6.94 0.48
C LEU A 513 8.54 8.31 -0.11
N ASN A 514 7.26 8.65 -0.18
CA ASN A 514 6.83 9.99 -0.58
C ASN A 514 7.41 11.04 0.36
N ALA A 515 7.79 12.20 -0.16
CA ALA A 515 8.45 13.29 0.57
C ALA A 515 7.62 13.84 1.75
N THR A 516 6.34 13.60 1.75
CA THR A 516 5.37 14.12 2.73
C THR A 516 4.85 13.09 3.73
N LYS A 517 5.28 11.82 3.62
CA LYS A 517 4.82 10.78 4.56
C LYS A 517 5.76 10.68 5.75
N PRO A 518 5.23 10.44 6.96
CA PRO A 518 6.02 10.10 8.12
C PRO A 518 6.94 8.91 7.86
N MET A 519 8.08 8.87 8.54
CA MET A 519 9.06 7.79 8.42
C MET A 519 8.46 6.42 8.74
N CYS A 520 7.54 6.36 9.69
CA CYS A 520 6.77 5.17 10.08
C CYS A 520 5.61 5.58 10.97
N GLY A 521 4.77 4.62 11.39
CA GLY A 521 3.67 4.87 12.34
C GLY A 521 4.09 5.25 13.77
N CYS A 522 5.38 5.28 14.07
CA CYS A 522 5.89 5.66 15.39
C CYS A 522 6.22 7.15 15.51
N THR A 523 6.08 7.93 14.48
CA THR A 523 6.40 9.36 14.43
C THR A 523 5.64 10.05 13.30
N GLU A 524 5.36 11.34 13.47
CA GLU A 524 4.83 12.20 12.41
C GLU A 524 5.94 12.79 11.51
N LEU A 525 7.22 12.59 11.88
CA LEU A 525 8.35 13.18 11.19
C LEU A 525 8.75 12.38 9.94
N THR A 526 9.14 13.09 8.91
CA THR A 526 9.69 12.53 7.68
C THR A 526 11.15 12.07 7.87
N HIS A 527 11.66 11.23 6.97
CA HIS A 527 13.07 10.84 6.96
C HIS A 527 14.03 12.05 6.92
N GLU A 528 13.67 13.10 6.23
CA GLU A 528 14.49 14.30 6.08
C GLU A 528 14.54 15.13 7.38
N GLU A 529 13.41 15.34 8.04
CA GLU A 529 13.34 16.04 9.33
C GLU A 529 14.10 15.30 10.39
N VAL A 530 13.93 13.98 10.48
CA VAL A 530 14.66 13.13 11.44
C VAL A 530 16.17 13.22 11.19
N ARG A 531 16.61 13.10 9.96
CA ARG A 531 18.04 13.17 9.59
C ARG A 531 18.65 14.53 9.94
N LYS A 532 17.95 15.62 9.57
CA LYS A 532 18.38 16.99 9.90
C LYS A 532 18.49 17.22 11.41
N ALA A 533 17.51 16.73 12.17
CA ALA A 533 17.51 16.85 13.63
C ALA A 533 18.67 16.06 14.26
N ILE A 534 18.90 14.81 13.81
CA ILE A 534 20.01 13.99 14.30
C ILE A 534 21.35 14.71 14.10
N SER A 535 21.58 15.25 12.91
CA SER A 535 22.83 15.96 12.59
C SER A 535 22.98 17.26 13.36
N LYS A 536 21.91 18.07 13.46
CA LYS A 536 21.94 19.40 14.09
C LYS A 536 22.09 19.32 15.61
N GLU A 537 21.38 18.41 16.25
CA GLU A 537 21.28 18.30 17.70
C GLU A 537 22.27 17.30 18.31
N THR A 538 23.21 16.77 17.51
CA THR A 538 24.24 15.82 17.92
C THR A 538 23.66 14.62 18.69
N LEU A 539 22.66 13.95 18.09
CA LEU A 539 22.03 12.78 18.70
C LEU A 539 22.84 11.53 18.36
N LEU A 540 23.42 10.90 19.38
CA LEU A 540 24.45 9.87 19.23
C LEU A 540 23.94 8.44 19.36
N SER A 541 22.65 8.25 19.63
CA SER A 541 22.04 6.92 19.77
C SER A 541 20.57 6.91 19.39
N ILE A 542 20.03 5.73 19.07
CA ILE A 542 18.60 5.55 18.78
C ILE A 542 17.73 6.05 19.95
N PRO A 543 17.98 5.67 21.22
CA PRO A 543 17.17 6.17 22.33
C PRO A 543 17.18 7.71 22.47
N GLN A 544 18.34 8.33 22.29
CA GLN A 544 18.44 9.80 22.33
C GLN A 544 17.63 10.43 21.20
N ALA A 545 17.72 9.89 19.97
CA ALA A 545 16.96 10.38 18.84
C ALA A 545 15.45 10.24 19.06
N MET A 546 15.00 9.08 19.54
CA MET A 546 13.58 8.84 19.84
C MET A 546 13.05 9.76 20.94
N GLN A 547 13.81 9.93 22.01
CA GLN A 547 13.43 10.80 23.13
C GLN A 547 13.36 12.27 22.70
N PHE A 548 14.39 12.77 22.03
CA PHE A 548 14.46 14.16 21.58
C PHE A 548 13.36 14.51 20.58
N LEU A 549 13.04 13.57 19.67
CA LEU A 549 12.07 13.74 18.61
C LEU A 549 10.65 13.31 19.02
N ASN A 550 10.40 13.06 20.29
CA ASN A 550 9.09 12.67 20.85
C ASN A 550 8.45 11.50 20.08
N TRP A 551 9.20 10.39 19.97
CA TRP A 551 8.68 9.17 19.32
C TRP A 551 7.45 8.63 20.04
N ASN A 552 6.38 8.29 19.34
CA ASN A 552 5.12 7.81 19.91
C ASN A 552 5.24 6.42 20.56
N THR A 553 6.31 5.68 20.26
CA THR A 553 6.57 4.34 20.81
C THR A 553 7.95 4.30 21.46
N PRO A 554 8.11 3.74 22.67
CA PRO A 554 9.38 3.76 23.39
C PRO A 554 10.48 2.94 22.71
N ASN A 555 10.11 1.91 21.95
CA ASN A 555 11.04 0.97 21.32
C ASN A 555 11.14 1.11 19.79
N GLY A 556 10.32 1.96 19.17
CA GLY A 556 10.26 2.07 17.72
C GLY A 556 9.68 0.81 17.05
N CYS A 557 9.92 0.65 15.75
CA CYS A 557 9.48 -0.49 14.95
C CYS A 557 10.61 -1.00 14.03
N ALA A 558 10.34 -2.10 13.33
CA ALA A 558 11.27 -2.71 12.38
C ALA A 558 11.66 -1.80 11.19
N SER A 559 10.89 -0.74 10.93
CA SER A 559 11.20 0.24 9.87
C SER A 559 12.09 1.37 10.40
N CYS A 560 11.74 1.98 11.54
CA CYS A 560 12.46 3.15 12.02
C CYS A 560 13.79 2.82 12.71
N ARG A 561 13.89 1.74 13.48
CA ARG A 561 15.15 1.42 14.17
C ARG A 561 16.36 1.27 13.22
N PRO A 562 16.28 0.51 12.11
CA PRO A 562 17.41 0.43 11.18
C PRO A 562 17.73 1.76 10.51
N ALA A 563 16.74 2.57 10.20
CA ALA A 563 16.94 3.88 9.60
C ALA A 563 17.56 4.87 10.60
N LEU A 564 17.09 4.90 11.85
CA LEU A 564 17.67 5.74 12.92
C LEU A 564 19.12 5.34 13.18
N ASN A 565 19.41 4.03 13.29
CA ASN A 565 20.78 3.54 13.47
C ASN A 565 21.68 4.03 12.34
N TYR A 566 21.20 3.89 11.09
CA TYR A 566 21.94 4.37 9.92
C TYR A 566 22.20 5.89 10.00
N TYR A 567 21.17 6.70 10.29
CA TYR A 567 21.29 8.16 10.33
C TYR A 567 22.22 8.65 11.43
N VAL A 568 22.14 8.05 12.61
CA VAL A 568 23.00 8.37 13.76
C VAL A 568 24.47 8.06 13.42
N LEU A 569 24.75 6.89 12.87
CA LEU A 569 26.12 6.50 12.48
C LEU A 569 26.64 7.32 11.30
N CYS A 570 25.80 7.70 10.35
CA CYS A 570 26.20 8.51 9.22
C CYS A 570 26.52 9.96 9.61
N ALA A 571 25.69 10.54 10.50
CA ALA A 571 25.85 11.92 10.96
C ALA A 571 27.03 12.11 11.92
N HIS A 572 27.28 11.11 12.78
CA HIS A 572 28.27 11.20 13.86
C HIS A 572 29.20 9.97 13.87
N PRO A 573 29.98 9.75 12.79
CA PRO A 573 30.88 8.61 12.71
C PRO A 573 31.88 8.64 13.88
N ARG A 574 32.25 7.48 14.43
CA ARG A 574 33.15 7.22 15.54
C ARG A 574 32.62 7.57 16.96
N VAL A 575 31.69 8.52 17.11
CA VAL A 575 31.15 8.89 18.41
C VAL A 575 29.74 8.35 18.63
N ALA A 576 29.04 8.06 17.57
CA ALA A 576 27.70 7.48 17.64
C ALA A 576 27.76 6.03 18.13
N ARG A 577 26.74 5.65 18.89
CA ARG A 577 26.59 4.27 19.38
C ARG A 577 25.83 3.43 18.35
N ASP A 578 26.52 2.44 17.77
CA ASP A 578 25.89 1.43 16.91
C ASP A 578 24.93 0.55 17.72
N ASP A 579 23.78 0.24 17.14
CA ASP A 579 22.84 -0.78 17.61
C ASP A 579 22.85 -1.96 16.65
N PRO A 580 23.67 -3.01 16.90
CA PRO A 580 23.77 -4.15 16.01
C PRO A 580 22.43 -4.85 15.78
N GLN A 581 21.49 -4.82 16.76
CA GLN A 581 20.16 -5.41 16.62
C GLN A 581 19.29 -4.68 15.59
N SER A 582 19.61 -3.44 15.28
CA SER A 582 18.95 -2.67 14.22
C SER A 582 19.57 -2.86 12.83
N ARG A 583 20.60 -3.69 12.70
CA ARG A 583 21.16 -4.11 11.39
C ARG A 583 20.62 -5.47 10.97
N PHE A 584 20.53 -5.72 9.66
CA PHE A 584 20.19 -7.05 9.16
C PHE A 584 21.26 -8.07 9.56
N ILE A 585 20.84 -9.31 9.78
CA ILE A 585 21.77 -10.38 10.12
C ILE A 585 22.87 -10.55 9.07
N ASN A 586 22.54 -10.38 7.79
CA ASN A 586 23.54 -10.46 6.70
C ASN A 586 24.62 -9.39 6.81
N GLU A 587 24.29 -8.22 7.37
CA GLU A 587 25.25 -7.12 7.58
C GLU A 587 26.15 -7.34 8.80
N ARG A 588 25.63 -8.04 9.81
CA ARG A 588 26.36 -8.35 11.04
C ARG A 588 27.23 -9.59 10.89
N ALA A 589 26.67 -10.64 10.32
CA ALA A 589 27.33 -11.94 10.20
C ALA A 589 28.15 -12.06 8.91
N HIS A 590 28.12 -11.10 7.99
CA HIS A 590 28.71 -11.19 6.66
C HIS A 590 28.43 -12.55 5.99
N GLY A 591 27.24 -13.09 6.25
CA GLY A 591 26.73 -14.34 5.72
C GLY A 591 25.29 -14.15 5.27
N ASN A 592 24.89 -14.75 4.18
CA ASN A 592 23.54 -14.61 3.69
C ASN A 592 22.68 -15.78 4.13
N ILE A 593 21.55 -15.50 4.74
CA ILE A 593 20.53 -16.51 5.02
C ILE A 593 20.01 -17.07 3.70
N GLN A 594 20.06 -18.38 3.54
CA GLN A 594 19.54 -19.13 2.42
C GLN A 594 18.09 -19.59 2.69
N LYS A 595 17.44 -20.08 1.63
CA LYS A 595 16.05 -20.53 1.70
C LYS A 595 15.82 -21.67 2.72
N ASP A 596 16.80 -22.52 2.91
CA ASP A 596 16.79 -23.67 3.82
C ASP A 596 17.28 -23.34 5.24
N GLY A 597 17.53 -22.06 5.54
CA GLY A 597 18.03 -21.59 6.84
C GLY A 597 19.54 -21.71 7.01
N THR A 598 20.25 -22.29 6.06
CA THR A 598 21.71 -22.23 6.03
C THR A 598 22.21 -20.84 5.60
N PHE A 599 23.52 -20.66 5.61
CA PHE A 599 24.16 -19.41 5.19
C PHE A 599 25.04 -19.64 3.97
N SER A 600 25.24 -18.55 3.21
CA SER A 600 26.36 -18.50 2.28
C SER A 600 27.35 -17.42 2.69
N VAL A 601 28.62 -17.64 2.40
CA VAL A 601 29.69 -16.67 2.62
C VAL A 601 30.40 -16.36 1.31
N ILE A 602 30.87 -15.13 1.17
CA ILE A 602 31.55 -14.63 -0.01
C ILE A 602 32.85 -13.99 0.43
N PRO A 603 33.96 -14.74 0.38
CA PRO A 603 35.28 -14.15 0.63
C PRO A 603 35.55 -13.05 -0.39
N ARG A 604 36.17 -11.98 0.05
CA ARG A 604 36.40 -10.81 -0.78
C ARG A 604 37.58 -11.08 -1.72
N MET A 605 37.33 -10.78 -2.97
CA MET A 605 38.32 -10.85 -4.06
C MET A 605 38.42 -9.46 -4.69
N TRP A 606 39.45 -8.71 -4.34
CA TRP A 606 39.63 -7.32 -4.73
C TRP A 606 39.56 -7.11 -6.22
N GLY A 607 38.65 -6.29 -6.72
CA GLY A 607 38.46 -6.09 -8.16
C GLY A 607 38.16 -7.36 -8.96
N GLY A 608 37.71 -8.45 -8.30
CA GLY A 608 37.48 -9.74 -8.92
C GLY A 608 38.75 -10.56 -9.13
N THR A 609 39.90 -10.12 -8.58
CA THR A 609 41.19 -10.86 -8.68
C THR A 609 41.36 -11.85 -7.53
N THR A 610 42.10 -12.94 -7.75
CA THR A 610 42.40 -13.93 -6.73
C THR A 610 43.76 -14.62 -7.04
N SER A 611 44.30 -15.34 -6.07
CA SER A 611 45.52 -16.11 -6.20
C SER A 611 45.27 -17.62 -6.16
N ALA A 612 46.21 -18.40 -6.68
CA ALA A 612 46.14 -19.85 -6.56
C ALA A 612 46.09 -20.32 -5.10
N ALA A 613 46.75 -19.61 -4.18
CA ALA A 613 46.70 -19.90 -2.75
C ALA A 613 45.30 -19.68 -2.16
N GLN A 614 44.63 -18.56 -2.48
CA GLN A 614 43.26 -18.27 -2.04
C GLN A 614 42.25 -19.29 -2.62
N LEU A 615 42.40 -19.68 -3.90
CA LEU A 615 41.56 -20.71 -4.51
C LEU A 615 41.69 -22.06 -3.81
N ARG A 616 42.94 -22.49 -3.47
CA ARG A 616 43.14 -23.73 -2.69
C ARG A 616 42.48 -23.62 -1.31
N ARG A 617 42.68 -22.50 -0.62
CA ARG A 617 42.08 -22.27 0.70
C ARG A 617 40.53 -22.34 0.67
N ILE A 618 39.93 -21.77 -0.34
CA ILE A 618 38.48 -21.87 -0.55
C ILE A 618 38.06 -23.34 -0.73
N ALA A 619 38.80 -24.10 -1.53
CA ALA A 619 38.52 -25.51 -1.76
C ALA A 619 38.69 -26.33 -0.47
N ASP A 620 39.83 -26.14 0.26
CA ASP A 620 40.10 -26.83 1.53
C ASP A 620 39.02 -26.57 2.58
N VAL A 621 38.54 -25.32 2.68
CA VAL A 621 37.45 -24.94 3.59
C VAL A 621 36.13 -25.58 3.15
N ALA A 622 35.87 -25.63 1.85
CA ALA A 622 34.67 -26.26 1.33
C ALA A 622 34.63 -27.77 1.65
N ASP A 623 35.73 -28.44 1.49
CA ASP A 623 35.88 -29.87 1.82
C ASP A 623 35.76 -30.10 3.34
N LYS A 624 36.44 -29.28 4.15
CA LYS A 624 36.43 -29.38 5.62
C LYS A 624 35.02 -29.25 6.25
N TYR A 625 34.20 -28.37 5.72
CA TYR A 625 32.85 -28.08 6.25
C TYR A 625 31.73 -28.71 5.43
N ASN A 626 32.06 -29.61 4.46
CA ASN A 626 31.07 -30.24 3.58
C ASN A 626 30.14 -29.23 2.91
N ILE A 627 30.68 -28.13 2.40
CA ILE A 627 29.91 -27.07 1.78
C ILE A 627 29.22 -27.60 0.53
N SER A 628 27.88 -27.49 0.50
CA SER A 628 27.05 -28.15 -0.50
C SER A 628 27.24 -27.67 -1.93
N ALA A 629 27.65 -26.41 -2.11
CA ALA A 629 27.87 -25.84 -3.43
C ALA A 629 28.83 -24.63 -3.39
N ILE A 630 29.64 -24.50 -4.42
CA ILE A 630 30.50 -23.34 -4.68
C ILE A 630 30.08 -22.76 -6.02
N LYS A 631 29.88 -21.43 -6.09
CA LYS A 631 29.45 -20.78 -7.32
C LYS A 631 30.23 -19.51 -7.61
N VAL A 632 30.74 -19.40 -8.85
CA VAL A 632 31.24 -18.14 -9.37
C VAL A 632 30.05 -17.29 -9.76
N THR A 633 29.94 -16.08 -9.17
CA THR A 633 28.79 -15.18 -9.35
C THR A 633 29.09 -14.09 -10.38
N GLY A 634 28.01 -13.46 -10.91
CA GLY A 634 28.16 -12.34 -11.85
C GLY A 634 28.82 -11.08 -11.25
N GLY A 635 29.07 -11.06 -9.95
CA GLY A 635 29.84 -10.00 -9.26
C GLY A 635 31.34 -10.29 -9.18
N GLN A 636 31.84 -11.26 -9.96
CA GLN A 636 33.25 -11.71 -9.94
C GLN A 636 33.71 -12.18 -8.55
N ARG A 637 32.85 -12.95 -7.87
CA ARG A 637 33.14 -13.52 -6.54
C ARG A 637 32.75 -14.98 -6.50
N ILE A 638 33.35 -15.70 -5.58
CA ILE A 638 33.02 -17.09 -5.27
C ILE A 638 32.10 -17.09 -4.05
N ASP A 639 30.97 -17.75 -4.16
CA ASP A 639 29.97 -17.89 -3.10
C ASP A 639 29.92 -19.35 -2.63
N LEU A 640 30.04 -19.56 -1.31
CA LEU A 640 30.00 -20.87 -0.66
C LEU A 640 28.65 -21.03 0.01
N PHE A 641 27.86 -22.04 -0.36
CA PHE A 641 26.49 -22.25 0.08
C PHE A 641 26.34 -23.40 1.08
N GLY A 642 25.26 -23.36 1.89
CA GLY A 642 24.89 -24.46 2.75
C GLY A 642 25.65 -24.51 4.09
N ILE A 643 26.21 -23.38 4.51
CA ILE A 643 26.96 -23.28 5.78
C ILE A 643 25.97 -23.18 6.93
N LYS A 644 26.15 -24.04 7.94
CA LYS A 644 25.36 -23.95 9.18
C LYS A 644 25.79 -22.71 9.99
N LYS A 645 24.85 -22.15 10.74
CA LYS A 645 25.07 -20.93 11.52
C LYS A 645 26.23 -21.06 12.50
N GLU A 646 26.31 -22.18 13.21
CA GLU A 646 27.37 -22.51 14.16
C GLU A 646 28.77 -22.66 13.56
N ASP A 647 28.86 -22.88 12.25
CA ASP A 647 30.11 -23.03 11.54
C ASP A 647 30.62 -21.73 10.91
N LEU A 648 29.78 -20.67 10.82
CA LEU A 648 30.17 -19.40 10.23
C LEU A 648 31.48 -18.81 10.80
N PRO A 649 31.69 -18.74 12.13
CA PRO A 649 32.94 -18.20 12.70
C PRO A 649 34.16 -19.03 12.32
N LYS A 650 34.01 -20.35 12.28
CA LYS A 650 35.07 -21.26 11.91
C LYS A 650 35.41 -21.17 10.42
N VAL A 651 34.38 -21.12 9.57
CA VAL A 651 34.55 -20.97 8.12
C VAL A 651 35.27 -19.68 7.79
N TRP A 652 34.85 -18.55 8.40
CA TRP A 652 35.55 -17.28 8.19
C TRP A 652 37.00 -17.30 8.73
N GLY A 653 37.19 -17.88 9.90
CA GLY A 653 38.53 -18.05 10.48
C GLY A 653 39.49 -18.88 9.62
N ASP A 654 39.01 -19.97 9.03
CA ASP A 654 39.82 -20.84 8.17
C ASP A 654 40.01 -20.26 6.77
N LEU A 655 39.05 -19.50 6.25
CA LEU A 655 39.21 -18.79 4.98
C LEU A 655 40.36 -17.79 5.06
N ASP A 656 40.55 -17.14 6.17
CA ASP A 656 41.61 -16.12 6.38
C ASP A 656 41.67 -15.12 5.23
N MET A 657 40.53 -14.70 4.75
CA MET A 657 40.33 -13.74 3.67
C MET A 657 39.39 -12.64 4.18
N PRO A 658 39.50 -11.41 3.67
CA PRO A 658 38.59 -10.35 4.03
C PRO A 658 37.14 -10.76 3.78
N SER A 659 36.25 -10.43 4.70
CA SER A 659 34.86 -10.83 4.55
C SER A 659 34.12 -9.95 3.56
N GLY A 660 33.18 -10.55 2.85
CA GLY A 660 32.39 -9.89 1.81
C GLY A 660 30.90 -9.84 2.16
N HIS A 661 30.22 -8.85 1.60
CA HIS A 661 28.78 -8.70 1.72
C HIS A 661 28.07 -9.21 0.46
N ALA A 662 27.12 -10.09 0.58
CA ALA A 662 26.29 -10.48 -0.55
C ALA A 662 24.97 -9.70 -0.65
N TYR A 663 24.24 -9.50 0.46
CA TYR A 663 22.95 -8.82 0.49
C TYR A 663 22.89 -7.68 1.51
N ALA A 664 24.02 -7.08 1.83
CA ALA A 664 24.11 -5.98 2.78
C ALA A 664 23.87 -4.60 2.13
N LYS A 665 23.56 -3.61 2.95
CA LYS A 665 23.53 -2.20 2.59
C LYS A 665 24.95 -1.61 2.68
N ALA A 666 25.80 -2.05 1.77
CA ALA A 666 27.22 -1.74 1.73
C ALA A 666 27.72 -1.81 0.29
N LEU A 667 29.00 -1.49 0.10
CA LEU A 667 29.68 -1.79 -1.16
C LEU A 667 29.78 -3.30 -1.34
N ARG A 668 29.11 -3.82 -2.38
CA ARG A 668 29.08 -5.26 -2.67
C ARG A 668 30.37 -5.75 -3.28
N THR A 669 30.80 -5.10 -4.33
CA THR A 669 31.98 -5.45 -5.13
C THR A 669 32.29 -4.31 -6.08
N VAL A 670 33.55 -4.22 -6.50
CA VAL A 670 33.96 -3.44 -7.66
C VAL A 670 34.29 -4.42 -8.78
N LYS A 671 33.39 -4.51 -9.77
CA LYS A 671 33.59 -5.38 -10.94
C LYS A 671 34.60 -4.75 -11.90
N THR A 672 35.61 -5.50 -12.38
CA THR A 672 36.58 -5.01 -13.34
C THR A 672 36.56 -5.82 -14.64
N CYS A 673 37.04 -5.25 -15.72
CA CYS A 673 37.50 -6.02 -16.87
C CYS A 673 39.01 -6.26 -16.74
N VAL A 674 39.61 -7.01 -17.65
CA VAL A 674 41.03 -7.36 -17.58
C VAL A 674 42.01 -6.20 -17.87
N GLY A 675 41.47 -5.01 -18.24
CA GLY A 675 42.22 -3.77 -18.39
C GLY A 675 43.27 -3.77 -19.50
N SER A 676 44.11 -2.71 -19.49
CA SER A 676 45.17 -2.52 -20.47
C SER A 676 46.31 -3.53 -20.32
N GLU A 677 46.42 -4.15 -19.14
CA GLU A 677 47.48 -5.13 -18.88
C GLU A 677 47.31 -6.40 -19.75
N TRP A 678 46.08 -6.88 -19.93
CA TRP A 678 45.78 -8.15 -20.60
C TRP A 678 44.94 -8.00 -21.87
N CYS A 679 44.28 -6.87 -22.06
CA CYS A 679 43.36 -6.65 -23.18
C CYS A 679 43.99 -5.75 -24.24
N ARG A 680 44.15 -6.27 -25.48
CA ARG A 680 44.65 -5.47 -26.62
C ARG A 680 43.85 -4.19 -26.93
N PHE A 681 42.64 -4.07 -26.44
CA PHE A 681 41.77 -2.90 -26.61
C PHE A 681 41.67 -2.06 -25.36
N GLY A 682 42.26 -2.50 -24.25
CA GLY A 682 42.27 -1.74 -23.00
C GLY A 682 43.17 -0.52 -23.13
N VAL A 683 42.62 0.66 -22.77
CA VAL A 683 43.37 1.92 -22.79
C VAL A 683 43.75 2.38 -21.37
N GLN A 684 43.11 1.81 -20.36
CA GLN A 684 43.39 2.09 -18.96
C GLN A 684 43.43 0.80 -18.13
N ASP A 685 44.21 0.81 -17.02
CA ASP A 685 44.25 -0.31 -16.07
C ASP A 685 43.03 -0.31 -15.14
N SER A 686 42.00 -0.99 -15.59
CA SER A 686 40.76 -1.14 -14.81
C SER A 686 40.89 -2.04 -13.59
N THR A 687 41.84 -2.98 -13.60
CA THR A 687 42.07 -3.91 -12.49
C THR A 687 42.64 -3.17 -11.29
N GLN A 688 43.75 -2.45 -11.48
CA GLN A 688 44.37 -1.66 -10.44
C GLN A 688 43.42 -0.60 -9.88
N MET A 689 42.70 0.11 -10.76
CA MET A 689 41.69 1.11 -10.35
C MET A 689 40.56 0.50 -9.53
N GLY A 690 40.05 -0.66 -9.95
CA GLY A 690 38.96 -1.33 -9.24
C GLY A 690 39.40 -1.90 -7.90
N VAL A 691 40.60 -2.47 -7.81
CA VAL A 691 41.20 -2.93 -6.54
C VAL A 691 41.32 -1.77 -5.57
N ALA A 692 41.91 -0.64 -5.99
CA ALA A 692 42.06 0.55 -5.13
C ALA A 692 40.72 1.12 -4.64
N LEU A 693 39.73 1.16 -5.49
CA LEU A 693 38.37 1.60 -5.10
C LEU A 693 37.72 0.64 -4.10
N GLU A 694 37.85 -0.67 -4.32
CA GLU A 694 37.23 -1.64 -3.42
C GLU A 694 37.91 -1.66 -2.05
N GLU A 695 39.24 -1.64 -1.99
CA GLU A 695 39.99 -1.55 -0.74
C GLU A 695 39.71 -0.29 0.06
N ALA A 696 39.56 0.85 -0.61
CA ALA A 696 39.22 2.11 0.05
C ALA A 696 37.79 2.18 0.58
N LEU A 697 36.82 1.54 -0.09
CA LEU A 697 35.38 1.76 0.13
C LEU A 697 34.62 0.54 0.66
N TRP A 698 35.24 -0.64 0.78
CA TRP A 698 34.51 -1.89 1.07
C TRP A 698 33.76 -1.93 2.41
N LYS A 699 34.20 -1.15 3.39
CA LYS A 699 33.58 -1.08 4.71
C LYS A 699 32.40 -0.08 4.78
N MET A 700 32.06 0.55 3.67
CA MET A 700 31.08 1.63 3.63
C MET A 700 29.67 1.12 3.96
N TYR A 701 29.10 1.58 5.06
CA TYR A 701 27.67 1.43 5.35
C TYR A 701 26.90 2.49 4.57
N ALA A 702 25.88 2.08 3.81
CA ALA A 702 25.14 2.94 2.89
C ALA A 702 23.62 2.78 3.08
N PRO A 703 22.79 3.72 2.59
CA PRO A 703 21.32 3.60 2.67
C PRO A 703 20.79 2.33 2.01
N HIS A 704 21.43 1.91 0.93
CA HIS A 704 21.16 0.67 0.22
C HIS A 704 22.46 0.07 -0.33
N LYS A 705 22.36 -1.11 -0.98
CA LYS A 705 23.51 -1.75 -1.65
C LYS A 705 24.11 -0.82 -2.72
N VAL A 706 25.42 -0.81 -2.80
CA VAL A 706 26.19 -0.09 -3.81
C VAL A 706 26.99 -1.09 -4.66
N LYS A 707 26.98 -0.91 -5.97
CA LYS A 707 27.76 -1.67 -6.93
C LYS A 707 28.58 -0.71 -7.76
N ILE A 708 29.86 -0.97 -7.87
CA ILE A 708 30.80 -0.21 -8.70
C ILE A 708 31.33 -1.11 -9.81
N ALA A 709 31.64 -0.55 -10.95
CA ALA A 709 32.40 -1.27 -11.98
C ALA A 709 33.36 -0.34 -12.71
N VAL A 710 34.50 -0.92 -13.11
CA VAL A 710 35.55 -0.23 -13.85
C VAL A 710 35.83 -0.98 -15.16
N SER A 711 35.58 -0.32 -16.27
CA SER A 711 35.87 -0.83 -17.60
C SER A 711 37.12 -0.08 -18.17
N GLY A 712 38.12 -0.81 -18.61
CA GLY A 712 39.38 -0.24 -19.12
C GLY A 712 39.29 0.40 -20.51
N CYS A 713 38.10 0.41 -21.14
CA CYS A 713 37.82 1.08 -22.41
C CYS A 713 36.34 1.24 -22.66
N PRO A 714 35.88 2.06 -23.64
CA PRO A 714 34.48 2.28 -23.95
C PRO A 714 33.64 1.07 -24.34
N ARG A 715 34.22 -0.11 -24.53
CA ARG A 715 33.50 -1.37 -24.77
C ARG A 715 32.71 -1.85 -23.58
N ASN A 716 32.94 -1.24 -22.39
CA ASN A 716 32.11 -1.42 -21.18
C ASN A 716 31.94 -2.87 -20.73
N CYS A 717 33.00 -3.71 -20.87
CA CYS A 717 32.92 -5.14 -20.54
C CYS A 717 32.62 -5.46 -19.06
N ALA A 718 32.91 -4.52 -18.12
CA ALA A 718 32.54 -4.66 -16.72
C ALA A 718 31.10 -4.16 -16.42
N GLU A 719 30.34 -3.75 -17.44
CA GLU A 719 28.97 -3.23 -17.32
C GLU A 719 28.88 -1.95 -16.46
N SER A 720 29.90 -1.08 -16.57
CA SER A 720 29.97 0.18 -15.83
C SER A 720 28.75 1.07 -16.09
N GLY A 721 28.20 1.06 -17.31
CA GLY A 721 27.04 1.86 -17.72
C GLY A 721 25.72 1.52 -17.02
N ILE A 722 25.67 0.51 -16.13
CA ILE A 722 24.46 0.13 -15.36
C ILE A 722 24.78 -0.09 -13.88
N LYS A 723 25.74 0.64 -13.35
CA LYS A 723 26.14 0.52 -11.93
C LYS A 723 25.83 1.82 -11.16
N ASP A 724 25.78 1.69 -9.83
CA ASP A 724 25.59 2.84 -8.94
C ASP A 724 26.70 3.89 -9.15
N VAL A 725 27.93 3.40 -9.38
CA VAL A 725 29.06 4.19 -9.91
C VAL A 725 29.73 3.37 -11.01
N GLY A 726 29.78 3.89 -12.21
CA GLY A 726 30.42 3.29 -13.36
C GLY A 726 31.62 4.10 -13.83
N ILE A 727 32.75 3.46 -14.04
CA ILE A 727 33.99 4.10 -14.45
C ILE A 727 34.43 3.46 -15.76
N ILE A 728 34.70 4.29 -16.77
CA ILE A 728 35.07 3.87 -18.11
C ILE A 728 36.36 4.54 -18.51
N GLY A 729 37.36 3.75 -18.80
CA GLY A 729 38.67 4.21 -19.33
C GLY A 729 38.51 4.75 -20.75
N VAL A 730 39.12 5.91 -21.00
CA VAL A 730 39.28 6.50 -22.32
C VAL A 730 40.75 6.92 -22.53
N GLU A 731 41.19 7.18 -23.74
CA GLU A 731 42.60 7.53 -24.01
C GLU A 731 43.10 8.72 -23.17
N SER A 732 42.21 9.69 -22.89
CA SER A 732 42.53 10.92 -22.14
C SER A 732 42.24 10.84 -20.65
N GLY A 733 41.99 9.66 -20.08
CA GLY A 733 41.72 9.45 -18.66
C GLY A 733 40.51 8.55 -18.40
N TRP A 734 39.58 9.01 -17.56
CA TRP A 734 38.43 8.24 -17.08
C TRP A 734 37.13 9.03 -17.15
N GLU A 735 36.05 8.38 -17.55
CA GLU A 735 34.71 8.91 -17.46
C GLU A 735 33.98 8.24 -16.28
N ILE A 736 33.36 9.07 -15.43
CA ILE A 736 32.60 8.61 -14.25
C ILE A 736 31.11 8.80 -14.56
N TYR A 737 30.36 7.72 -14.36
CA TYR A 737 28.91 7.66 -14.51
C TYR A 737 28.28 7.27 -13.16
N VAL A 738 27.10 7.80 -12.86
CA VAL A 738 26.41 7.56 -11.58
C VAL A 738 24.94 7.21 -11.79
N ALA A 739 24.33 6.66 -10.76
CA ALA A 739 22.89 6.35 -10.73
C ALA A 739 22.43 5.30 -11.74
N GLY A 740 23.30 4.36 -12.14
CA GLY A 740 22.88 3.20 -12.90
C GLY A 740 22.27 2.11 -12.02
N ASN A 741 21.46 1.25 -12.62
CA ASN A 741 20.87 0.09 -11.96
C ASN A 741 20.83 -1.11 -12.90
N GLY A 742 21.65 -2.11 -12.66
CA GLY A 742 21.56 -3.43 -13.31
C GLY A 742 20.66 -4.36 -12.48
N GLY A 743 19.39 -4.07 -12.41
CA GLY A 743 18.38 -4.85 -11.69
C GLY A 743 17.23 -5.24 -12.61
N ILE A 744 16.03 -5.47 -12.05
CA ILE A 744 14.82 -5.78 -12.83
C ILE A 744 14.49 -4.65 -13.80
N LYS A 745 14.52 -3.41 -13.33
CA LYS A 745 14.52 -2.23 -14.20
C LYS A 745 15.96 -1.82 -14.41
N THR A 746 16.46 -2.02 -15.61
CA THR A 746 17.80 -1.58 -15.98
C THR A 746 17.77 -0.09 -16.24
N GLU A 747 18.53 0.67 -15.44
CA GLU A 747 18.73 2.10 -15.63
C GLU A 747 20.16 2.37 -16.08
N VAL A 748 20.29 3.17 -17.13
CA VAL A 748 21.58 3.58 -17.64
C VAL A 748 22.16 4.62 -16.70
N ALA A 749 23.41 4.44 -16.31
CA ALA A 749 24.15 5.40 -15.50
C ALA A 749 24.35 6.70 -16.26
N GLN A 750 24.21 7.82 -15.56
CA GLN A 750 24.28 9.15 -16.13
C GLN A 750 25.71 9.70 -16.02
N PHE A 751 26.18 10.38 -17.06
CA PHE A 751 27.53 10.95 -17.08
C PHE A 751 27.67 12.06 -16.03
N LEU A 752 28.66 11.88 -15.13
CA LEU A 752 28.98 12.83 -14.08
C LEU A 752 30.11 13.76 -14.52
N VAL A 753 31.30 13.20 -14.77
CA VAL A 753 32.50 13.97 -15.05
C VAL A 753 33.55 13.11 -15.77
N LYS A 754 34.46 13.78 -16.47
CA LYS A 754 35.69 13.19 -17.02
C LYS A 754 36.91 13.69 -16.25
N VAL A 755 37.80 12.77 -15.84
CA VAL A 755 38.98 13.05 -15.04
C VAL A 755 40.22 12.36 -15.61
N LYS A 756 41.42 12.76 -15.16
CA LYS A 756 42.68 12.28 -15.76
C LYS A 756 43.39 11.22 -14.94
N THR A 757 43.29 11.29 -13.63
CA THR A 757 44.10 10.49 -12.69
C THR A 757 43.26 9.53 -11.86
N HIS A 758 43.89 8.47 -11.35
CA HIS A 758 43.28 7.54 -10.38
C HIS A 758 42.82 8.25 -9.09
N ALA A 759 43.60 9.23 -8.63
CA ALA A 759 43.28 10.02 -7.43
C ALA A 759 41.97 10.82 -7.62
N GLU A 760 41.76 11.43 -8.81
CA GLU A 760 40.53 12.11 -9.15
C GLU A 760 39.36 11.13 -9.25
N VAL A 761 39.55 9.95 -9.86
CA VAL A 761 38.50 8.90 -9.89
C VAL A 761 38.04 8.57 -8.47
N MET A 762 38.98 8.37 -7.56
CA MET A 762 38.69 8.09 -6.14
C MET A 762 37.95 9.25 -5.48
N GLU A 763 38.43 10.48 -5.63
CA GLU A 763 37.85 11.68 -5.01
C GLU A 763 36.40 11.91 -5.46
N TYR A 764 36.15 11.90 -6.78
CA TYR A 764 34.80 12.15 -7.32
C TYR A 764 33.83 11.02 -7.01
N SER A 765 34.26 9.77 -7.12
CA SER A 765 33.42 8.61 -6.79
C SER A 765 33.06 8.58 -5.31
N ALA A 766 34.02 8.80 -4.45
CA ALA A 766 33.81 8.82 -2.99
C ALA A 766 32.98 10.03 -2.55
N ALA A 767 33.17 11.21 -3.15
CA ALA A 767 32.37 12.39 -2.86
C ALA A 767 30.90 12.18 -3.26
N PHE A 768 30.63 11.61 -4.42
CA PHE A 768 29.27 11.23 -4.81
C PHE A 768 28.63 10.25 -3.82
N LEU A 769 29.36 9.21 -3.44
CA LEU A 769 28.89 8.21 -2.50
C LEU A 769 28.64 8.81 -1.10
N GLN A 770 29.45 9.76 -0.65
CA GLN A 770 29.22 10.45 0.63
C GLN A 770 28.01 11.37 0.56
N LEU A 771 27.85 12.13 -0.51
CA LEU A 771 26.65 12.94 -0.74
C LEU A 771 25.39 12.06 -0.69
N TYR A 772 25.41 10.95 -1.41
CA TYR A 772 24.33 9.95 -1.38
C TYR A 772 24.10 9.40 0.04
N ARG A 773 25.15 9.06 0.80
CA ARG A 773 25.06 8.57 2.18
C ARG A 773 24.37 9.58 3.11
N GLU A 774 24.73 10.85 2.97
CA GLU A 774 24.24 11.93 3.84
C GLU A 774 22.84 12.40 3.49
N GLU A 775 22.42 12.34 2.23
CA GLU A 775 21.17 12.96 1.77
C GLU A 775 20.10 11.96 1.32
N ALA A 776 20.44 10.73 1.01
CA ALA A 776 19.46 9.72 0.64
C ALA A 776 18.62 9.29 1.84
N ARG A 777 17.39 8.91 1.59
CA ARG A 777 16.55 8.24 2.58
C ARG A 777 17.06 6.81 2.76
N TYR A 778 16.90 6.30 3.96
CA TYR A 778 17.21 4.90 4.19
C TYR A 778 16.38 4.01 3.27
N LEU A 779 17.02 3.08 2.57
CA LEU A 779 16.55 2.22 1.50
C LEU A 779 16.48 2.84 0.09
N ASP A 780 16.76 4.13 -0.11
CA ASP A 780 16.92 4.67 -1.46
C ASP A 780 18.17 4.08 -2.15
N ARG A 781 18.03 3.66 -3.42
CA ARG A 781 19.16 3.40 -4.31
C ARG A 781 19.74 4.72 -4.85
N THR A 782 20.95 4.68 -5.34
CA THR A 782 21.58 5.85 -5.98
C THR A 782 20.74 6.41 -7.13
N VAL A 783 20.08 5.55 -7.91
CA VAL A 783 19.18 5.98 -8.99
C VAL A 783 17.99 6.76 -8.44
N HIS A 784 17.31 6.26 -7.39
CA HIS A 784 16.16 6.96 -6.80
C HIS A 784 16.57 8.27 -6.11
N TYR A 785 17.75 8.30 -5.50
CA TYR A 785 18.30 9.51 -4.93
C TYR A 785 18.51 10.58 -6.02
N VAL A 786 19.18 10.21 -7.14
CA VAL A 786 19.46 11.14 -8.23
C VAL A 786 18.18 11.53 -8.98
N GLU A 787 17.22 10.64 -9.16
CA GLU A 787 15.89 10.97 -9.70
C GLU A 787 15.18 12.03 -8.85
N ARG A 788 15.31 11.96 -7.53
CA ARG A 788 14.67 12.90 -6.60
C ARG A 788 15.35 14.26 -6.54
N VAL A 789 16.66 14.32 -6.53
CA VAL A 789 17.41 15.58 -6.37
C VAL A 789 17.82 16.21 -7.70
N GLY A 790 17.85 15.43 -8.77
CA GLY A 790 18.35 15.83 -10.08
C GLY A 790 19.85 15.64 -10.25
N LEU A 791 20.30 15.25 -11.46
CA LEU A 791 21.72 15.11 -11.75
C LEU A 791 22.47 16.45 -11.68
N ASP A 792 21.83 17.54 -12.06
CA ASP A 792 22.43 18.88 -12.03
C ASP A 792 22.78 19.30 -10.60
N TYR A 793 21.92 18.98 -9.63
CA TYR A 793 22.24 19.18 -8.22
C TYR A 793 23.49 18.40 -7.79
N VAL A 794 23.57 17.12 -8.20
CA VAL A 794 24.75 16.30 -7.90
C VAL A 794 26.01 16.87 -8.54
N LYS A 795 25.92 17.32 -9.81
CA LYS A 795 27.04 17.97 -10.49
C LYS A 795 27.47 19.25 -9.78
N GLN A 796 26.55 20.10 -9.40
CA GLN A 796 26.83 21.32 -8.64
C GLN A 796 27.62 21.00 -7.36
N ARG A 797 27.18 19.99 -6.59
CA ARG A 797 27.75 19.64 -5.28
C ARG A 797 29.08 18.89 -5.38
N VAL A 798 29.26 18.07 -6.42
CA VAL A 798 30.42 17.15 -6.54
C VAL A 798 31.40 17.62 -7.61
N VAL A 799 30.93 18.21 -8.71
CA VAL A 799 31.81 18.58 -9.83
C VAL A 799 32.21 20.05 -9.77
N GLU A 800 31.25 20.93 -9.64
CA GLU A 800 31.44 22.39 -9.73
C GLU A 800 32.00 22.97 -8.42
N ASP A 801 31.52 22.51 -7.28
CA ASP A 801 32.02 22.92 -5.96
C ASP A 801 33.19 22.03 -5.50
N ALA A 802 34.40 22.44 -5.87
CA ALA A 802 35.61 21.70 -5.51
C ALA A 802 35.89 21.66 -4.00
N ALA A 803 35.48 22.70 -3.24
CA ALA A 803 35.64 22.73 -1.79
C ALA A 803 34.74 21.70 -1.14
N ASN A 804 33.44 21.71 -1.48
CA ASN A 804 32.47 20.74 -0.97
C ASN A 804 32.84 19.29 -1.36
N ARG A 805 33.33 19.07 -2.60
CA ARG A 805 33.79 17.74 -3.02
C ARG A 805 34.90 17.21 -2.11
N LYS A 806 35.91 18.02 -1.81
CA LYS A 806 37.02 17.63 -0.93
C LYS A 806 36.55 17.36 0.50
N GLU A 807 35.61 18.14 1.00
CA GLU A 807 35.00 17.90 2.30
C GLU A 807 34.21 16.60 2.32
N LEU A 808 33.37 16.31 1.31
CA LEU A 808 32.66 15.06 1.17
C LEU A 808 33.60 13.88 1.14
N TYR A 809 34.66 13.95 0.36
CA TYR A 809 35.69 12.93 0.29
C TYR A 809 36.38 12.71 1.66
N GLY A 810 36.77 13.82 2.33
CA GLY A 810 37.37 13.76 3.66
C GLY A 810 36.44 13.14 4.70
N ARG A 811 35.16 13.50 4.71
CA ARG A 811 34.15 12.92 5.63
C ARG A 811 33.93 11.43 5.39
N LEU A 812 33.94 10.97 4.13
CA LEU A 812 33.86 9.52 3.87
C LEU A 812 35.08 8.79 4.40
N LEU A 813 36.27 9.24 4.09
CA LEU A 813 37.50 8.62 4.58
C LEU A 813 37.54 8.60 6.11
N PHE A 814 37.14 9.70 6.76
CA PHE A 814 37.05 9.79 8.21
C PHE A 814 36.08 8.74 8.78
N ALA A 815 34.92 8.56 8.14
CA ALA A 815 33.91 7.60 8.60
C ALA A 815 34.39 6.14 8.45
N LEU A 816 35.25 5.87 7.47
CA LEU A 816 35.72 4.51 7.18
C LEU A 816 37.01 4.08 7.95
N GLN A 817 37.72 5.01 8.60
CA GLN A 817 39.00 4.74 9.24
C GLN A 817 38.96 3.66 10.33
N GLU A 818 37.88 3.59 11.12
CA GLU A 818 37.76 2.67 12.25
C GLU A 818 36.83 1.49 12.00
N GLU A 819 36.25 1.42 10.83
CA GLU A 819 35.42 0.28 10.47
C GLU A 819 36.28 -0.98 10.31
N LYS A 820 35.93 -2.01 11.07
CA LYS A 820 36.69 -3.25 11.12
C LYS A 820 35.97 -4.40 10.43
N ASP A 821 36.75 -5.33 9.89
CA ASP A 821 36.18 -6.61 9.46
C ASP A 821 35.75 -7.41 10.70
N PRO A 822 34.48 -7.77 10.86
CA PRO A 822 34.03 -8.50 12.03
C PRO A 822 34.65 -9.89 12.17
N TRP A 823 35.15 -10.46 11.07
CA TRP A 823 35.74 -11.80 11.01
C TRP A 823 37.27 -11.79 10.95
N ALA A 824 37.90 -10.61 11.03
CA ALA A 824 39.34 -10.58 11.23
C ALA A 824 39.68 -11.26 12.57
N LYS A 825 40.78 -12.02 12.59
CA LYS A 825 41.20 -12.84 13.76
C LYS A 825 41.20 -12.07 15.09
N GLU A 826 41.55 -10.79 15.04
CA GLU A 826 41.57 -9.88 16.19
C GLU A 826 40.19 -9.37 16.62
N ASN A 827 39.17 -9.51 15.81
CA ASN A 827 37.84 -8.92 16.04
C ASN A 827 36.73 -9.95 16.31
N ILE A 828 37.01 -11.25 16.21
CA ILE A 828 36.00 -12.30 16.41
C ILE A 828 35.50 -12.27 17.86
N ASN A 829 34.29 -11.77 18.04
CA ASN A 829 33.57 -11.80 19.31
C ASN A 829 32.47 -12.86 19.26
N LEU A 830 32.78 -14.08 19.72
CA LEU A 830 31.85 -15.21 19.75
C LEU A 830 30.57 -14.94 20.53
N ARG A 831 30.66 -14.17 21.64
CA ARG A 831 29.47 -13.82 22.45
C ARG A 831 28.51 -12.90 21.71
N GLU A 832 29.02 -11.95 20.96
CA GLU A 832 28.19 -11.06 20.14
C GLU A 832 27.47 -11.83 19.03
N PHE A 833 28.13 -12.80 18.42
CA PHE A 833 27.50 -13.67 17.42
C PHE A 833 26.44 -14.60 18.03
N GLU A 834 26.69 -15.16 19.21
CA GLU A 834 25.72 -15.98 19.95
C GLU A 834 24.46 -15.17 20.35
N ALA A 835 24.63 -13.95 20.83
CA ALA A 835 23.53 -13.04 21.17
C ALA A 835 22.65 -12.67 19.96
N LEU A 836 23.20 -12.73 18.75
CA LEU A 836 22.49 -12.50 17.49
C LEU A 836 21.68 -13.71 17.02
N ALA A 837 21.61 -14.75 17.81
CA ALA A 837 21.02 -16.03 17.42
C ALA A 837 19.50 -16.13 17.61
N ILE A 838 18.83 -15.09 18.13
CA ILE A 838 17.40 -15.12 18.44
C ILE A 838 16.60 -14.27 17.45
#